data_7d896fcfc723f9426e914a1f1a10189f
#
_entry.id   7d896fcfc723f9426e914a1f1a10189f
#
_cell.length_a   1.000
_cell.length_b   1.000
_cell.length_c   1.000
_cell.angle_alpha   90.00
_cell.angle_beta   90.00
_cell.angle_gamma   90.00
#
_symmetry.space_group_name_H-M   'P 1'
#
loop_
_entity.id
_entity.type
_entity.pdbx_description
1 polymer ?
#
loop_
_entity_poly.entity_id
_entity_poly.type
_entity_poly.pdbx_seq_one_letter_code
_entity_poly.pdbx_strand_id
1 'polypeptide(L)'
;MPSRRTPRRARTLRPWRTSLPALVTLCVANGTHAFAAEPEAAEPTAPASAAAPAPSAARELPAISVSASATVDPTVGYQPRTTRIAGGDNRSIKEIPQSVAVVSSSVMQDQQARSLDDVLGNVSGVTQTNTLGGTRDAFIKRGFGSNNDGSVLVDGVRTPVLHSYLATIDRVEVLKGPASLLYGMQDPGGVINLVTRKPEDTFGGSISASRTSHGGSSATFDLTGPLGKPGQVAGGTLAFRLTGEYDTSRYWRSFGRQRDALIAPALSWHDANTSIDVSYQYVDYTTPFDRGTVLVNGQLDDALRYRRYEQAWSQSSGIQETLRARIEHRFSDAWRVRATYGWGRDRYDQYITRATAFNSATGALTRSSDANLGRNDSDQIATLGLLGNVTLAGMNHAIYVGGEYERQRSFRGDTIRGKATTGFNLYDPVYGLLAPGGTPNPKQSDSRSVVHAYSTIVQDSVKLTDRLTAVGGLRWENWQQESGMGRPFVFADRSHGSVWLPQFGLAYALTPALTAYANVSRSFKPNVATNVAAPLAPEYGRVLEAGLKFSLKPAITGTLAVYQIDKRNVAVTVGDLTSTIGTARSRGIELDVAGQITRHLSVIGSYAYTNATDRDSNTPLVNVARHTGSLFAVYDTAIANLPGRWRFGGGARLVGTRSGDTANSFTLPGYVTVDAFAAYETTIGKFPTRFQLNVKNLLDKTYYPSSNNNLIIAVGEPRLVTLTTTVSF
;
A
#
# COMPACT_ATOMS: atom_id res chain seq x y z
N MET A 1 -36.29 57.37 3.72
CA MET A 1 -36.88 56.21 2.97
C MET A 1 -35.84 55.09 2.99
N PRO A 2 -36.05 53.99 3.70
CA PRO A 2 -35.12 52.88 3.74
C PRO A 2 -35.50 51.81 2.71
N SER A 3 -34.55 51.39 1.90
CA SER A 3 -34.70 50.32 0.90
C SER A 3 -34.77 48.95 1.57
N ARG A 4 -35.81 48.19 1.26
CA ARG A 4 -36.03 46.82 1.67
C ARG A 4 -35.02 45.88 1.04
N ARG A 5 -34.21 45.20 1.83
CA ARG A 5 -33.43 44.01 1.42
C ARG A 5 -34.27 42.77 1.69
N THR A 6 -34.61 42.04 0.66
CA THR A 6 -35.21 40.70 0.70
C THR A 6 -34.26 39.68 1.26
N PRO A 7 -34.68 38.73 2.10
CA PRO A 7 -33.82 37.67 2.62
C PRO A 7 -33.60 36.61 1.56
N ARG A 8 -32.34 36.27 1.30
CA ARG A 8 -31.94 35.11 0.49
C ARG A 8 -32.39 33.83 1.21
N ARG A 9 -33.21 33.03 0.53
CA ARG A 9 -33.63 31.69 0.95
C ARG A 9 -32.44 30.80 1.21
N ALA A 10 -32.41 30.15 2.36
CA ALA A 10 -31.56 29.05 2.69
C ALA A 10 -31.77 27.92 1.64
N ARG A 11 -30.71 27.51 0.96
CA ARG A 11 -30.68 26.29 0.13
C ARG A 11 -30.72 25.10 1.09
N THR A 12 -31.84 24.45 1.19
CA THR A 12 -31.97 23.11 1.76
C THR A 12 -31.08 22.14 0.96
N LEU A 13 -30.15 21.50 1.64
CA LEU A 13 -29.39 20.38 1.10
C LEU A 13 -30.36 19.25 0.77
N ARG A 14 -30.67 19.07 -0.51
CA ARG A 14 -31.31 17.84 -0.99
C ARG A 14 -30.28 16.69 -0.85
N PRO A 15 -30.66 15.54 -0.29
CA PRO A 15 -29.82 14.35 -0.39
C PRO A 15 -29.70 13.97 -1.85
N TRP A 16 -28.47 13.85 -2.33
CA TRP A 16 -28.17 13.30 -3.65
C TRP A 16 -28.64 11.84 -3.66
N ARG A 17 -29.76 11.61 -4.29
CA ARG A 17 -30.12 10.27 -4.73
C ARG A 17 -29.13 9.94 -5.87
N THR A 18 -28.19 9.05 -5.60
CA THR A 18 -27.36 8.42 -6.59
C THR A 18 -28.28 7.55 -7.46
N SER A 19 -28.67 8.07 -8.60
CA SER A 19 -29.07 7.22 -9.72
C SER A 19 -27.80 6.55 -10.23
N LEU A 20 -27.59 5.28 -9.93
CA LEU A 20 -26.69 4.42 -10.69
C LEU A 20 -27.18 4.49 -12.16
N PRO A 21 -26.31 4.76 -13.13
CA PRO A 21 -26.66 4.55 -14.50
C PRO A 21 -26.92 3.05 -14.70
N ALA A 22 -28.06 2.74 -15.28
CA ALA A 22 -28.46 1.41 -15.70
C ALA A 22 -27.48 0.90 -16.77
N LEU A 23 -26.44 0.19 -16.38
CA LEU A 23 -25.47 -0.46 -17.27
C LEU A 23 -25.23 -1.93 -16.87
N VAL A 24 -26.16 -2.55 -16.17
CA VAL A 24 -26.11 -3.97 -15.80
C VAL A 24 -27.23 -4.78 -16.45
N THR A 25 -27.99 -4.22 -17.36
CA THR A 25 -29.11 -4.96 -18.01
C THR A 25 -28.87 -5.06 -19.51
N LEU A 26 -27.80 -5.71 -19.94
CA LEU A 26 -27.68 -6.14 -21.34
C LEU A 26 -26.63 -7.26 -21.46
N CYS A 27 -26.98 -8.47 -21.09
CA CYS A 27 -26.35 -9.72 -21.54
C CYS A 27 -27.01 -10.97 -20.93
N VAL A 28 -28.35 -11.07 -20.93
CA VAL A 28 -29.02 -12.37 -20.87
C VAL A 28 -30.32 -12.26 -21.68
N ALA A 29 -30.25 -12.52 -22.95
CA ALA A 29 -31.40 -13.05 -23.72
C ALA A 29 -30.91 -13.54 -25.10
N ASN A 30 -31.19 -14.81 -25.33
CA ASN A 30 -31.47 -15.48 -26.58
C ASN A 30 -30.33 -16.01 -27.47
N GLY A 31 -30.33 -17.33 -27.54
CA GLY A 31 -29.65 -18.08 -28.58
C GLY A 31 -29.79 -19.59 -28.41
N THR A 32 -31.04 -20.06 -28.32
CA THR A 32 -31.35 -21.47 -28.56
C THR A 32 -31.28 -21.78 -30.07
N HIS A 33 -30.38 -22.61 -30.51
CA HIS A 33 -30.56 -23.39 -31.73
C HIS A 33 -30.09 -24.84 -31.55
N ALA A 34 -30.96 -25.71 -32.03
CA ALA A 34 -31.04 -27.13 -31.86
C ALA A 34 -29.91 -27.93 -32.51
N PHE A 35 -29.61 -29.02 -31.90
CA PHE A 35 -28.82 -30.13 -32.44
C PHE A 35 -29.65 -30.91 -33.48
N ALA A 36 -28.98 -31.36 -34.54
CA ALA A 36 -29.41 -32.50 -35.36
C ALA A 36 -28.19 -33.43 -35.56
N ALA A 37 -28.50 -34.70 -35.51
CA ALA A 37 -27.64 -35.84 -35.29
C ALA A 37 -26.82 -36.33 -36.48
N GLU A 38 -25.84 -37.13 -36.11
CA GLU A 38 -25.01 -38.14 -36.77
C GLU A 38 -25.53 -38.81 -38.09
N PRO A 39 -24.68 -39.49 -38.90
CA PRO A 39 -24.17 -40.81 -38.52
C PRO A 39 -22.71 -41.19 -38.94
N GLU A 40 -22.12 -42.00 -38.09
CA GLU A 40 -21.41 -43.28 -38.20
C GLU A 40 -20.95 -43.79 -39.59
N ALA A 41 -19.66 -44.21 -39.72
CA ALA A 41 -19.23 -45.54 -40.10
C ALA A 41 -17.74 -45.70 -40.45
N ALA A 42 -17.12 -46.69 -39.78
CA ALA A 42 -16.26 -47.77 -40.26
C ALA A 42 -14.74 -47.54 -40.43
N GLU A 43 -14.00 -48.24 -39.55
CA GLU A 43 -12.70 -48.88 -39.84
C GLU A 43 -12.75 -49.90 -40.94
N PRO A 44 -11.63 -50.32 -41.59
CA PRO A 44 -10.77 -51.31 -40.98
C PRO A 44 -9.25 -51.35 -41.36
N THR A 45 -8.49 -51.97 -40.42
CA THR A 45 -7.36 -52.93 -40.55
C THR A 45 -6.06 -52.57 -41.22
N ALA A 46 -5.02 -52.87 -40.43
CA ALA A 46 -3.57 -53.02 -40.76
C ALA A 46 -3.30 -54.24 -41.70
N PRO A 47 -2.09 -54.43 -42.27
CA PRO A 47 -1.03 -55.07 -41.51
C PRO A 47 0.42 -54.58 -41.77
N ALA A 48 1.29 -55.11 -40.91
CA ALA A 48 2.72 -54.87 -40.74
C ALA A 48 3.63 -55.22 -41.93
N SER A 49 4.80 -54.55 -42.00
CA SER A 49 6.05 -55.21 -42.41
C SER A 49 7.26 -54.42 -41.89
N ALA A 50 8.22 -55.21 -41.41
CA ALA A 50 9.51 -54.80 -40.83
C ALA A 50 10.53 -54.39 -41.89
N ALA A 51 11.44 -53.45 -41.59
CA ALA A 51 12.76 -53.35 -42.15
C ALA A 51 13.74 -52.55 -41.25
N ALA A 52 14.96 -52.99 -41.23
CA ALA A 52 16.07 -52.76 -40.33
C ALA A 52 16.78 -51.37 -40.42
N PRO A 53 17.81 -51.10 -39.60
CA PRO A 53 18.17 -49.77 -39.15
C PRO A 53 19.23 -49.03 -40.05
N ALA A 54 19.17 -47.71 -40.06
CA ALA A 54 20.17 -46.82 -40.65
C ALA A 54 20.57 -45.72 -39.65
N PRO A 55 21.68 -45.00 -39.84
CA PRO A 55 22.58 -44.64 -38.78
C PRO A 55 22.23 -43.29 -38.07
N SER A 56 22.74 -43.22 -36.86
CA SER A 56 22.83 -42.04 -35.96
C SER A 56 22.98 -40.72 -36.68
N ALA A 57 21.91 -39.93 -36.65
CA ALA A 57 21.96 -38.48 -36.93
C ALA A 57 22.14 -37.71 -35.61
N ALA A 58 23.02 -36.73 -35.66
CA ALA A 58 23.31 -35.81 -34.58
C ALA A 58 22.04 -35.25 -33.94
N ARG A 59 21.97 -35.36 -32.61
CA ARG A 59 20.88 -34.83 -31.81
C ARG A 59 21.01 -33.31 -31.79
N GLU A 60 20.29 -32.62 -32.69
CA GLU A 60 20.04 -31.19 -32.54
C GLU A 60 19.29 -30.97 -31.23
N LEU A 61 19.91 -30.18 -30.35
CA LEU A 61 19.24 -29.68 -29.16
C LEU A 61 18.09 -28.77 -29.63
N PRO A 62 16.87 -28.93 -29.08
CA PRO A 62 15.79 -28.05 -29.47
C PRO A 62 16.16 -26.61 -29.12
N ALA A 63 16.02 -25.74 -30.11
CA ALA A 63 16.11 -24.30 -29.90
C ALA A 63 15.20 -23.90 -28.75
N ILE A 64 15.77 -23.31 -27.71
CA ILE A 64 14.98 -22.72 -26.62
C ILE A 64 14.28 -21.53 -27.25
N SER A 65 13.06 -21.71 -27.74
CA SER A 65 12.17 -20.62 -28.06
C SER A 65 11.78 -19.97 -26.73
N VAL A 66 12.42 -18.84 -26.39
CA VAL A 66 11.91 -17.94 -25.38
C VAL A 66 10.68 -17.26 -25.96
N SER A 67 9.55 -17.96 -25.95
CA SER A 67 8.26 -17.31 -26.09
C SER A 67 8.11 -16.38 -24.91
N ALA A 68 7.83 -15.10 -25.18
CA ALA A 68 7.40 -14.15 -24.15
C ALA A 68 5.97 -14.54 -23.70
N SER A 69 5.87 -15.70 -23.05
CA SER A 69 4.67 -16.05 -22.28
C SER A 69 4.55 -15.00 -21.18
N ALA A 70 3.35 -14.49 -20.98
CA ALA A 70 3.00 -13.78 -19.77
C ALA A 70 3.60 -14.57 -18.59
N THR A 71 4.69 -14.07 -18.04
CA THR A 71 5.47 -14.80 -17.05
C THR A 71 4.56 -14.99 -15.85
N VAL A 72 4.17 -16.23 -15.60
CA VAL A 72 3.59 -16.63 -14.32
C VAL A 72 4.49 -16.05 -13.24
N ASP A 73 3.95 -15.17 -12.43
CA ASP A 73 4.74 -14.48 -11.40
C ASP A 73 5.30 -15.54 -10.46
N PRO A 74 6.63 -15.65 -10.30
CA PRO A 74 7.25 -16.66 -9.47
C PRO A 74 7.02 -16.47 -7.96
N THR A 75 6.13 -15.57 -7.55
CA THR A 75 5.69 -15.37 -6.15
C THR A 75 4.53 -16.27 -5.73
N VAL A 76 4.29 -17.38 -6.43
CA VAL A 76 3.28 -18.37 -6.02
C VAL A 76 3.68 -18.97 -4.65
N GLY A 77 2.77 -18.84 -3.67
CA GLY A 77 2.98 -19.32 -2.30
C GLY A 77 3.65 -18.27 -1.39
N TYR A 78 4.43 -18.75 -0.41
CA TYR A 78 5.05 -17.92 0.64
C TYR A 78 6.47 -17.46 0.29
N GLN A 79 7.08 -17.95 -0.80
CA GLN A 79 8.47 -17.65 -1.17
C GLN A 79 8.56 -16.60 -2.27
N PRO A 80 8.82 -15.34 -1.97
CA PRO A 80 9.12 -14.33 -2.98
C PRO A 80 10.52 -14.57 -3.58
N ARG A 81 10.64 -14.55 -4.89
CA ARG A 81 11.93 -14.72 -5.61
C ARG A 81 12.34 -13.50 -6.40
N THR A 82 11.37 -12.76 -6.89
CA THR A 82 11.57 -11.59 -7.74
C THR A 82 10.74 -10.40 -7.25
N THR A 83 11.11 -9.21 -7.69
CA THR A 83 10.41 -7.97 -7.43
C THR A 83 10.58 -7.00 -8.58
N ARG A 84 9.65 -6.07 -8.74
CA ARG A 84 9.72 -4.96 -9.70
C ARG A 84 10.11 -3.63 -9.08
N ILE A 85 10.13 -3.55 -7.75
CA ILE A 85 10.32 -2.30 -7.01
C ILE A 85 11.72 -1.67 -7.21
N ALA A 86 12.71 -2.42 -7.65
CA ALA A 86 14.08 -1.92 -7.83
C ALA A 86 14.46 -1.66 -9.29
N GLY A 87 13.60 -1.00 -10.07
CA GLY A 87 13.89 -0.61 -11.46
C GLY A 87 12.86 -1.08 -12.49
N GLY A 88 11.68 -1.53 -12.03
CA GLY A 88 10.53 -1.81 -12.89
C GLY A 88 10.56 -3.12 -13.68
N ASP A 89 11.64 -3.90 -13.62
CA ASP A 89 11.74 -5.23 -14.20
C ASP A 89 11.68 -6.29 -13.12
N ASN A 90 11.21 -7.49 -13.46
CA ASN A 90 11.29 -8.65 -12.57
C ASN A 90 12.76 -9.02 -12.34
N ARG A 91 13.34 -8.53 -11.24
CA ARG A 91 14.72 -8.85 -10.85
C ARG A 91 14.73 -9.83 -9.70
N SER A 92 15.72 -10.71 -9.69
CA SER A 92 15.96 -11.54 -8.52
C SER A 92 16.24 -10.67 -7.29
N ILE A 93 15.52 -10.92 -6.19
CA ILE A 93 15.74 -10.22 -4.93
C ILE A 93 17.20 -10.31 -4.48
N LYS A 94 17.89 -11.41 -4.80
CA LYS A 94 19.31 -11.61 -4.43
C LYS A 94 20.27 -10.64 -5.13
N GLU A 95 19.96 -10.20 -6.35
CA GLU A 95 20.83 -9.32 -7.15
C GLU A 95 20.66 -7.83 -6.81
N ILE A 96 19.65 -7.49 -6.00
CA ILE A 96 19.39 -6.11 -5.61
C ILE A 96 20.21 -5.78 -4.36
N PRO A 97 21.16 -4.83 -4.40
CA PRO A 97 21.96 -4.47 -3.23
C PRO A 97 21.21 -3.55 -2.25
N GLN A 98 19.98 -3.92 -1.88
CA GLN A 98 19.10 -3.19 -0.99
C GLN A 98 18.11 -4.16 -0.36
N SER A 99 17.66 -3.90 0.86
CA SER A 99 16.66 -4.73 1.53
C SER A 99 15.29 -4.58 0.86
N VAL A 100 14.70 -5.72 0.48
CA VAL A 100 13.37 -5.82 -0.12
C VAL A 100 12.58 -6.89 0.61
N ALA A 101 11.35 -6.58 1.00
CA ALA A 101 10.38 -7.55 1.47
C ALA A 101 9.19 -7.62 0.51
N VAL A 102 8.64 -8.81 0.32
CA VAL A 102 7.46 -9.04 -0.52
C VAL A 102 6.46 -9.88 0.25
N VAL A 103 5.22 -9.41 0.34
CA VAL A 103 4.09 -10.15 0.91
C VAL A 103 3.17 -10.56 -0.24
N SER A 104 3.05 -11.87 -0.47
CA SER A 104 2.30 -12.43 -1.60
C SER A 104 0.78 -12.44 -1.36
N SER A 105 0.02 -12.62 -2.44
CA SER A 105 -1.44 -12.83 -2.39
C SER A 105 -1.81 -14.01 -1.49
N SER A 106 -1.04 -15.09 -1.49
CA SER A 106 -1.29 -16.26 -0.63
C SER A 106 -1.24 -15.91 0.86
N VAL A 107 -0.26 -15.10 1.30
CA VAL A 107 -0.18 -14.62 2.68
C VAL A 107 -1.35 -13.71 3.01
N MET A 108 -1.68 -12.75 2.13
CA MET A 108 -2.81 -11.84 2.33
C MET A 108 -4.14 -12.58 2.42
N GLN A 109 -4.32 -13.62 1.60
CA GLN A 109 -5.53 -14.45 1.59
C GLN A 109 -5.66 -15.30 2.86
N ASP A 110 -4.58 -15.98 3.30
CA ASP A 110 -4.59 -16.81 4.50
C ASP A 110 -4.86 -15.99 5.76
N GLN A 111 -4.22 -14.81 5.87
CA GLN A 111 -4.43 -13.87 6.97
C GLN A 111 -5.74 -13.08 6.83
N GLN A 112 -6.42 -13.16 5.69
CA GLN A 112 -7.57 -12.34 5.34
C GLN A 112 -7.30 -10.86 5.66
N ALA A 113 -6.22 -10.34 5.06
CA ALA A 113 -5.79 -8.97 5.24
C ALA A 113 -6.89 -8.00 4.75
N ARG A 114 -7.33 -7.09 5.62
CA ARG A 114 -8.39 -6.10 5.35
C ARG A 114 -7.82 -4.71 5.15
N SER A 115 -6.62 -4.47 5.65
CA SER A 115 -5.93 -3.19 5.59
C SER A 115 -4.47 -3.37 5.20
N LEU A 116 -3.84 -2.30 4.74
CA LEU A 116 -2.41 -2.31 4.47
C LEU A 116 -1.58 -2.55 5.75
N ASP A 117 -2.07 -2.18 6.94
CA ASP A 117 -1.40 -2.50 8.22
C ASP A 117 -1.35 -4.01 8.49
N ASP A 118 -2.41 -4.75 8.14
CA ASP A 118 -2.41 -6.21 8.25
C ASP A 118 -1.29 -6.84 7.42
N VAL A 119 -1.12 -6.36 6.18
CA VAL A 119 -0.07 -6.85 5.26
C VAL A 119 1.32 -6.49 5.76
N LEU A 120 1.52 -5.23 6.14
CA LEU A 120 2.81 -4.69 6.57
C LEU A 120 3.24 -5.19 7.96
N GLY A 121 2.32 -5.73 8.74
CA GLY A 121 2.63 -6.46 9.96
C GLY A 121 3.58 -7.64 9.75
N ASN A 122 3.70 -8.16 8.53
CA ASN A 122 4.63 -9.22 8.14
C ASN A 122 6.04 -8.71 7.78
N VAL A 123 6.26 -7.40 7.72
CA VAL A 123 7.51 -6.78 7.24
C VAL A 123 8.28 -6.17 8.40
N SER A 124 9.57 -6.47 8.51
CA SER A 124 10.42 -5.96 9.59
C SER A 124 10.61 -4.44 9.50
N GLY A 125 10.64 -3.76 10.65
CA GLY A 125 10.90 -2.31 10.74
C GLY A 125 9.79 -1.42 10.21
N VAL A 126 8.58 -1.96 9.95
CA VAL A 126 7.40 -1.21 9.54
C VAL A 126 6.31 -1.27 10.60
N THR A 127 5.82 -0.12 11.02
CA THR A 127 4.75 0.00 12.02
C THR A 127 3.79 1.12 11.68
N GLN A 128 2.54 0.99 12.12
CA GLN A 128 1.56 2.06 11.99
C GLN A 128 1.95 3.27 12.83
N THR A 129 1.68 4.47 12.32
CA THR A 129 1.79 5.74 13.06
C THR A 129 0.44 6.46 13.09
N ASN A 130 0.42 7.76 13.38
CA ASN A 130 -0.81 8.55 13.46
C ASN A 130 -1.58 8.56 12.13
N THR A 131 -2.66 7.78 12.07
CA THR A 131 -3.54 7.62 10.91
C THR A 131 -4.52 8.77 10.70
N LEU A 132 -4.39 9.87 11.44
CA LEU A 132 -5.33 10.99 11.43
C LEU A 132 -6.77 10.51 11.69
N GLY A 133 -6.96 9.82 12.81
CA GLY A 133 -8.29 9.34 13.21
C GLY A 133 -8.84 8.18 12.40
N GLY A 134 -7.96 7.31 11.88
CA GLY A 134 -8.33 6.14 11.07
C GLY A 134 -8.67 6.48 9.63
N THR A 135 -8.39 7.71 9.15
CA THR A 135 -8.76 8.16 7.80
C THR A 135 -7.60 8.15 6.81
N ARG A 136 -6.43 7.63 7.18
CA ARG A 136 -5.24 7.54 6.30
C ARG A 136 -4.39 6.34 6.62
N ASP A 137 -3.79 5.78 5.60
CA ASP A 137 -2.66 4.87 5.75
C ASP A 137 -1.43 5.67 6.18
N ALA A 138 -0.80 5.25 7.26
CA ALA A 138 0.32 5.95 7.85
C ALA A 138 1.32 4.97 8.48
N PHE A 139 2.55 4.94 7.94
CA PHE A 139 3.55 3.96 8.35
C PHE A 139 4.90 4.60 8.63
N ILE A 140 5.50 4.19 9.74
CA ILE A 140 6.92 4.38 10.02
C ILE A 140 7.68 3.21 9.40
N LYS A 141 8.75 3.52 8.68
CA LYS A 141 9.69 2.57 8.09
C LYS A 141 11.09 2.91 8.60
N ARG A 142 11.75 1.99 9.30
CA ARG A 142 13.08 2.26 9.87
C ARG A 142 13.17 3.54 10.72
N GLY A 143 12.10 3.86 11.47
CA GLY A 143 12.01 5.05 12.31
C GLY A 143 11.52 6.32 11.62
N PHE A 144 11.31 6.33 10.30
CA PHE A 144 10.85 7.49 9.53
C PHE A 144 9.55 7.21 8.79
N GLY A 145 8.71 8.23 8.68
CA GLY A 145 7.43 8.18 7.99
C GLY A 145 6.36 9.02 8.68
N SER A 146 5.31 9.36 7.95
CA SER A 146 4.15 10.12 8.44
C SER A 146 2.89 9.76 7.65
N ASN A 147 1.76 10.33 8.03
CA ASN A 147 0.49 10.14 7.34
C ASN A 147 0.36 10.92 6.01
N ASN A 148 1.42 11.52 5.53
CA ASN A 148 1.45 12.26 4.27
C ASN A 148 2.87 12.27 3.68
N ASP A 149 3.59 11.15 3.77
CA ASP A 149 4.96 11.07 3.28
C ASP A 149 5.06 10.66 1.80
N GLY A 150 3.94 10.27 1.19
CA GLY A 150 3.89 9.86 -0.22
C GLY A 150 4.61 8.56 -0.52
N SER A 151 4.85 7.73 0.48
CA SER A 151 5.64 6.49 0.35
C SER A 151 4.84 5.28 -0.13
N VAL A 152 3.51 5.38 -0.27
CA VAL A 152 2.67 4.32 -0.83
C VAL A 152 2.53 4.56 -2.33
N LEU A 153 2.96 3.56 -3.11
CA LEU A 153 2.90 3.54 -4.56
C LEU A 153 1.93 2.46 -5.02
N VAL A 154 1.37 2.61 -6.21
CA VAL A 154 0.63 1.55 -6.88
C VAL A 154 1.23 1.32 -8.26
N ASP A 155 1.72 0.09 -8.52
CA ASP A 155 2.49 -0.27 -9.72
C ASP A 155 3.69 0.65 -10.00
N GLY A 156 4.36 1.09 -8.92
CA GLY A 156 5.50 1.99 -8.99
C GLY A 156 5.16 3.47 -9.17
N VAL A 157 3.89 3.83 -9.21
CA VAL A 157 3.41 5.20 -9.38
C VAL A 157 2.88 5.73 -8.04
N ARG A 158 3.31 6.92 -7.66
CA ARG A 158 2.77 7.62 -6.48
C ARG A 158 1.30 7.99 -6.73
N THR A 159 0.48 7.83 -5.71
CA THR A 159 -0.93 8.24 -5.75
C THR A 159 -1.31 8.90 -4.42
N PRO A 160 -2.13 9.96 -4.43
CA PRO A 160 -2.58 10.64 -3.21
C PRO A 160 -3.70 9.87 -2.52
N VAL A 161 -3.52 8.56 -2.36
CA VAL A 161 -4.54 7.71 -1.72
C VAL A 161 -4.51 7.89 -0.21
N LEU A 162 -5.67 8.10 0.39
CA LEU A 162 -5.82 8.10 1.84
C LEU A 162 -5.82 6.68 2.39
N HIS A 163 -6.54 5.78 1.72
CA HIS A 163 -6.62 4.36 2.04
C HIS A 163 -6.25 3.49 0.84
N SER A 164 -5.58 2.39 1.13
CA SER A 164 -5.25 1.35 0.15
C SER A 164 -6.29 0.25 0.20
N TYR A 165 -6.90 -0.05 -0.95
CA TYR A 165 -7.89 -1.11 -1.10
C TYR A 165 -7.23 -2.34 -1.67
N LEU A 166 -7.34 -3.47 -0.96
CA LEU A 166 -6.59 -4.69 -1.27
C LEU A 166 -7.24 -5.60 -2.31
N ALA A 167 -8.51 -5.38 -2.65
CA ALA A 167 -9.25 -6.21 -3.61
C ALA A 167 -8.59 -6.31 -4.99
N THR A 168 -7.91 -5.24 -5.44
CA THR A 168 -7.20 -5.19 -6.72
C THR A 168 -5.74 -5.62 -6.63
N ILE A 169 -5.22 -5.90 -5.42
CA ILE A 169 -3.78 -6.09 -5.17
C ILE A 169 -3.41 -7.55 -5.26
N ASP A 170 -2.35 -7.83 -6.01
CA ASP A 170 -1.72 -9.14 -6.12
C ASP A 170 -0.69 -9.37 -5.01
N ARG A 171 0.18 -8.40 -4.78
CA ARG A 171 1.22 -8.46 -3.74
C ARG A 171 1.64 -7.07 -3.28
N VAL A 172 2.26 -7.02 -2.11
CA VAL A 172 2.85 -5.80 -1.57
C VAL A 172 4.36 -5.96 -1.51
N GLU A 173 5.08 -5.03 -2.14
CA GLU A 173 6.54 -4.97 -2.16
C GLU A 173 7.00 -3.79 -1.30
N VAL A 174 8.00 -3.99 -0.46
CA VAL A 174 8.58 -2.93 0.38
C VAL A 174 10.06 -2.80 0.08
N LEU A 175 10.47 -1.66 -0.48
CA LEU A 175 11.88 -1.30 -0.65
C LEU A 175 12.28 -0.45 0.55
N LYS A 176 13.17 -0.97 1.38
CA LYS A 176 13.61 -0.33 2.62
C LYS A 176 14.82 0.57 2.38
N GLY A 177 14.87 1.71 3.07
CA GLY A 177 15.89 2.73 2.83
C GLY A 177 15.58 3.64 1.63
N PRO A 178 16.49 4.54 1.24
CA PRO A 178 16.20 5.54 0.22
C PRO A 178 15.82 4.92 -1.11
N ALA A 179 14.69 5.35 -1.60
CA ALA A 179 14.15 4.99 -2.90
C ALA A 179 14.15 6.17 -3.88
N SER A 180 14.75 7.31 -3.48
CA SER A 180 14.66 8.56 -4.24
C SER A 180 15.34 8.52 -5.60
N LEU A 181 16.31 7.63 -5.83
CA LEU A 181 16.86 7.43 -7.18
C LEU A 181 15.74 7.07 -8.18
N LEU A 182 14.87 6.13 -7.82
CA LEU A 182 13.84 5.60 -8.72
C LEU A 182 12.50 6.32 -8.55
N TYR A 183 12.18 6.80 -7.37
CA TYR A 183 10.85 7.27 -6.99
C TYR A 183 10.81 8.75 -6.54
N GLY A 184 11.89 9.50 -6.76
CA GLY A 184 11.95 10.95 -6.54
C GLY A 184 11.80 11.37 -5.08
N MET A 185 10.92 12.33 -4.83
CA MET A 185 10.70 12.96 -3.54
C MET A 185 10.19 11.99 -2.47
N GLN A 186 11.11 11.32 -1.75
CA GLN A 186 10.80 10.27 -0.79
C GLN A 186 11.47 10.48 0.58
N ASP A 187 10.78 10.01 1.61
CA ASP A 187 11.34 9.85 2.95
C ASP A 187 12.41 8.75 2.95
N PRO A 188 13.51 8.87 3.75
CA PRO A 188 14.60 7.89 3.74
C PRO A 188 14.24 6.51 4.32
N GLY A 189 13.06 6.33 4.91
CA GLY A 189 12.61 5.05 5.45
C GLY A 189 12.33 3.99 4.38
N GLY A 190 11.92 4.39 3.19
CA GLY A 190 11.60 3.49 2.08
C GLY A 190 10.21 3.71 1.49
N VAL A 191 9.84 2.85 0.53
CA VAL A 191 8.55 2.89 -0.17
C VAL A 191 7.83 1.55 -0.10
N ILE A 192 6.52 1.62 -0.15
CA ILE A 192 5.58 0.49 -0.16
C ILE A 192 4.90 0.50 -1.52
N ASN A 193 5.05 -0.55 -2.32
CA ASN A 193 4.47 -0.66 -3.65
C ASN A 193 3.37 -1.73 -3.67
N LEU A 194 2.16 -1.31 -3.97
CA LEU A 194 1.01 -2.18 -4.18
C LEU A 194 1.01 -2.60 -5.64
N VAL A 195 1.26 -3.88 -5.91
CA VAL A 195 1.24 -4.42 -7.27
C VAL A 195 -0.16 -4.92 -7.57
N THR A 196 -0.78 -4.39 -8.62
CA THR A 196 -2.15 -4.76 -9.01
C THR A 196 -2.18 -6.07 -9.79
N ARG A 197 -3.32 -6.77 -9.68
CA ARG A 197 -3.64 -7.93 -10.53
C ARG A 197 -3.79 -7.48 -11.97
N LYS A 198 -3.15 -8.20 -12.90
CA LYS A 198 -3.21 -7.92 -14.33
C LYS A 198 -4.34 -8.69 -15.01
N PRO A 199 -4.89 -8.19 -16.14
CA PRO A 199 -5.70 -9.02 -17.06
C PRO A 199 -4.96 -10.29 -17.47
N GLU A 200 -5.69 -11.39 -17.62
CA GLU A 200 -5.17 -12.71 -17.99
C GLU A 200 -5.74 -13.16 -19.36
N ASP A 201 -4.96 -13.91 -20.10
CA ASP A 201 -5.33 -14.41 -21.43
C ASP A 201 -6.27 -15.64 -21.37
N THR A 202 -6.51 -16.14 -20.15
CA THR A 202 -7.45 -17.22 -19.88
C THR A 202 -8.63 -16.70 -19.06
N PHE A 203 -9.84 -17.14 -19.42
CA PHE A 203 -11.03 -16.77 -18.67
C PHE A 203 -11.00 -17.42 -17.28
N GLY A 204 -11.29 -16.62 -16.28
CA GLY A 204 -11.35 -17.05 -14.89
C GLY A 204 -11.82 -15.95 -13.97
N GLY A 205 -12.03 -16.31 -12.73
CA GLY A 205 -12.46 -15.33 -11.74
C GLY A 205 -12.83 -15.95 -10.40
N SER A 206 -13.31 -15.08 -9.51
CA SER A 206 -13.81 -15.49 -8.20
C SER A 206 -14.90 -14.55 -7.70
N ILE A 207 -15.77 -15.09 -6.87
CA ILE A 207 -16.74 -14.33 -6.10
C ILE A 207 -16.54 -14.71 -4.63
N SER A 208 -16.45 -13.71 -3.77
CA SER A 208 -16.31 -13.91 -2.33
C SER A 208 -17.38 -13.16 -1.55
N ALA A 209 -17.84 -13.75 -0.46
CA ALA A 209 -18.72 -13.09 0.50
C ALA A 209 -18.18 -13.33 1.91
N SER A 210 -18.18 -12.29 2.74
CA SER A 210 -17.75 -12.41 4.13
C SER A 210 -18.69 -11.76 5.13
N ARG A 211 -18.64 -12.25 6.37
CA ARG A 211 -19.37 -11.73 7.52
C ARG A 211 -18.46 -11.62 8.73
N THR A 212 -18.54 -10.49 9.45
CA THR A 212 -17.73 -10.27 10.63
C THR A 212 -18.56 -10.22 11.92
N SER A 213 -17.92 -10.51 13.05
CA SER A 213 -18.54 -10.43 14.39
C SER A 213 -19.01 -9.02 14.77
N HIS A 214 -18.45 -7.97 14.17
CA HIS A 214 -18.91 -6.58 14.37
C HIS A 214 -20.05 -6.17 13.42
N GLY A 215 -20.75 -7.15 12.83
CA GLY A 215 -21.87 -6.90 11.93
C GLY A 215 -21.46 -6.36 10.56
N GLY A 216 -20.18 -6.55 10.18
CA GLY A 216 -19.69 -6.24 8.84
C GLY A 216 -20.09 -7.28 7.83
N SER A 217 -20.27 -6.88 6.58
CA SER A 217 -20.48 -7.74 5.41
C SER A 217 -19.68 -7.19 4.26
N SER A 218 -19.00 -8.07 3.54
CA SER A 218 -18.40 -7.69 2.26
C SER A 218 -18.74 -8.69 1.16
N ALA A 219 -18.79 -8.18 -0.07
CA ALA A 219 -18.91 -8.97 -1.28
C ALA A 219 -17.86 -8.47 -2.27
N THR A 220 -17.08 -9.38 -2.85
CA THR A 220 -16.05 -9.08 -3.83
C THR A 220 -16.24 -9.95 -5.05
N PHE A 221 -16.06 -9.41 -6.22
CA PHE A 221 -15.91 -10.19 -7.44
C PHE A 221 -14.63 -9.79 -8.19
N ASP A 222 -14.04 -10.74 -8.88
CA ASP A 222 -12.87 -10.56 -9.72
C ASP A 222 -13.02 -11.43 -10.96
N LEU A 223 -13.07 -10.82 -12.13
CA LEU A 223 -13.32 -11.47 -13.40
C LEU A 223 -12.23 -11.05 -14.40
N THR A 224 -11.64 -12.02 -15.08
CA THR A 224 -10.60 -11.78 -16.08
C THR A 224 -10.76 -12.70 -17.29
N GLY A 225 -10.22 -12.30 -18.43
CA GLY A 225 -10.17 -13.15 -19.61
C GLY A 225 -9.87 -12.40 -20.90
N PRO A 226 -9.71 -13.12 -22.00
CA PRO A 226 -9.46 -12.52 -23.30
C PRO A 226 -10.72 -11.85 -23.88
N LEU A 227 -10.52 -10.75 -24.61
CA LEU A 227 -11.53 -10.12 -25.47
C LEU A 227 -11.24 -10.46 -26.92
N GLY A 228 -11.82 -11.56 -27.39
CA GLY A 228 -11.59 -12.11 -28.72
C GLY A 228 -10.49 -13.19 -28.76
N LYS A 229 -10.15 -13.64 -29.97
CA LYS A 229 -9.10 -14.66 -30.16
C LYS A 229 -7.72 -14.00 -30.22
N PRO A 230 -6.64 -14.70 -29.82
CA PRO A 230 -5.28 -14.21 -30.02
C PRO A 230 -5.04 -13.81 -31.48
N GLY A 231 -4.38 -12.66 -31.69
CA GLY A 231 -4.13 -12.08 -33.02
C GLY A 231 -5.31 -11.31 -33.65
N GLN A 232 -6.50 -11.35 -33.08
CA GLN A 232 -7.70 -10.76 -33.66
C GLN A 232 -7.72 -9.23 -33.53
N VAL A 233 -7.20 -8.68 -32.44
CA VAL A 233 -7.19 -7.23 -32.18
C VAL A 233 -5.81 -6.67 -32.54
N ALA A 234 -5.69 -5.97 -33.66
CA ALA A 234 -4.44 -5.36 -34.14
C ALA A 234 -3.23 -6.33 -34.12
N GLY A 235 -3.44 -7.61 -34.42
CA GLY A 235 -2.40 -8.64 -34.44
C GLY A 235 -1.97 -9.16 -33.04
N GLY A 236 -2.53 -8.64 -31.97
CA GLY A 236 -2.19 -9.01 -30.58
C GLY A 236 -3.35 -9.67 -29.83
N THR A 237 -3.12 -9.94 -28.56
CA THR A 237 -4.10 -10.44 -27.58
C THR A 237 -4.59 -9.28 -26.73
N LEU A 238 -5.90 -9.10 -26.67
CA LEU A 238 -6.55 -8.15 -25.78
C LEU A 238 -7.22 -8.92 -24.64
N ALA A 239 -6.91 -8.55 -23.40
CA ALA A 239 -7.49 -9.13 -22.20
C ALA A 239 -8.09 -8.05 -21.29
N PHE A 240 -9.08 -8.43 -20.49
CA PHE A 240 -9.70 -7.56 -19.50
C PHE A 240 -9.60 -8.15 -18.09
N ARG A 241 -9.69 -7.28 -17.10
CA ARG A 241 -10.01 -7.63 -15.71
C ARG A 241 -10.99 -6.63 -15.15
N LEU A 242 -11.97 -7.11 -14.41
CA LEU A 242 -12.94 -6.29 -13.70
C LEU A 242 -13.02 -6.77 -12.25
N THR A 243 -12.60 -5.93 -11.33
CA THR A 243 -12.69 -6.20 -9.88
C THR A 243 -13.70 -5.25 -9.27
N GLY A 244 -14.55 -5.76 -8.39
CA GLY A 244 -15.47 -4.96 -7.59
C GLY A 244 -15.52 -5.44 -6.15
N GLU A 245 -15.73 -4.50 -5.23
CA GLU A 245 -15.88 -4.76 -3.80
C GLU A 245 -16.93 -3.83 -3.21
N TYR A 246 -17.77 -4.40 -2.36
CA TYR A 246 -18.63 -3.62 -1.48
C TYR A 246 -18.45 -4.11 -0.06
N ASP A 247 -17.90 -3.27 0.81
CA ASP A 247 -17.73 -3.52 2.25
C ASP A 247 -18.59 -2.57 3.06
N THR A 248 -19.20 -3.08 4.10
CA THR A 248 -19.91 -2.25 5.08
C THR A 248 -19.87 -2.89 6.46
N SER A 249 -19.56 -2.09 7.47
CA SER A 249 -19.49 -2.54 8.85
C SER A 249 -19.97 -1.48 9.82
N ARG A 250 -20.48 -1.91 10.97
CA ARG A 250 -20.60 -1.03 12.12
C ARG A 250 -19.18 -0.82 12.66
N TYR A 251 -18.92 0.42 13.03
CA TYR A 251 -17.66 0.69 13.71
C TYR A 251 -17.65 0.02 15.09
N TRP A 252 -16.54 -0.58 15.45
CA TRP A 252 -16.47 -1.41 16.67
C TRP A 252 -16.51 -0.60 17.97
N ARG A 253 -16.19 0.70 17.95
CA ARG A 253 -16.35 1.61 19.09
C ARG A 253 -17.70 2.30 19.02
N SER A 254 -18.35 2.52 20.13
CA SER A 254 -19.65 3.16 20.43
C SER A 254 -20.60 3.36 19.23
N PHE A 255 -20.20 4.06 18.16
CA PHE A 255 -21.02 4.39 16.98
C PHE A 255 -20.14 4.68 15.76
N GLY A 256 -20.78 4.73 14.62
CA GLY A 256 -20.18 4.96 13.30
C GLY A 256 -20.47 3.79 12.35
N ARG A 257 -20.29 4.05 11.07
CA ARG A 257 -20.39 3.05 10.01
C ARG A 257 -19.28 3.28 9.01
N GLN A 258 -18.59 2.22 8.64
CA GLN A 258 -17.69 2.18 7.51
C GLN A 258 -18.45 1.66 6.30
N ARG A 259 -18.18 2.22 5.13
CA ARG A 259 -18.70 1.76 3.84
C ARG A 259 -17.71 2.09 2.76
N ASP A 260 -17.38 1.09 1.95
CA ASP A 260 -16.50 1.20 0.79
C ASP A 260 -17.17 0.51 -0.39
N ALA A 261 -17.22 1.19 -1.54
CA ALA A 261 -17.72 0.66 -2.81
C ALA A 261 -16.66 0.91 -3.89
N LEU A 262 -16.05 -0.17 -4.37
CA LEU A 262 -14.96 -0.15 -5.32
C LEU A 262 -15.36 -0.80 -6.64
N ILE A 263 -14.97 -0.20 -7.74
CA ILE A 263 -14.99 -0.79 -9.09
C ILE A 263 -13.67 -0.47 -9.81
N ALA A 264 -13.06 -1.48 -10.40
CA ALA A 264 -11.74 -1.35 -11.02
C ALA A 264 -11.66 -2.16 -12.33
N PRO A 265 -11.97 -1.55 -13.49
CA PRO A 265 -11.70 -2.11 -14.80
C PRO A 265 -10.22 -1.97 -15.17
N ALA A 266 -9.68 -3.00 -15.85
CA ALA A 266 -8.35 -2.99 -16.45
C ALA A 266 -8.39 -3.66 -17.83
N LEU A 267 -7.54 -3.18 -18.72
CA LEU A 267 -7.33 -3.72 -20.07
C LEU A 267 -5.82 -3.93 -20.28
N SER A 268 -5.46 -5.03 -20.89
CA SER A 268 -4.10 -5.31 -21.35
C SER A 268 -4.14 -5.78 -22.79
N TRP A 269 -3.35 -5.15 -23.63
CA TRP A 269 -3.10 -5.60 -25.00
C TRP A 269 -1.62 -5.91 -25.16
N HIS A 270 -1.29 -7.03 -25.79
CA HIS A 270 0.09 -7.36 -26.08
C HIS A 270 0.24 -8.15 -27.36
N ASP A 271 1.36 -7.93 -28.04
CA ASP A 271 1.88 -8.73 -29.13
C ASP A 271 3.29 -9.24 -28.80
N ALA A 272 4.06 -9.67 -29.79
CA ALA A 272 5.43 -10.18 -29.60
C ALA A 272 6.39 -9.12 -29.04
N ASN A 273 6.17 -7.84 -29.27
CA ASN A 273 7.10 -6.76 -28.99
C ASN A 273 6.52 -5.64 -28.12
N THR A 274 5.21 -5.50 -28.09
CA THR A 274 4.54 -4.37 -27.45
C THR A 274 3.55 -4.85 -26.39
N SER A 275 3.53 -4.19 -25.24
CA SER A 275 2.47 -4.35 -24.25
C SER A 275 1.89 -3.00 -23.85
N ILE A 276 0.57 -2.95 -23.72
CA ILE A 276 -0.19 -1.78 -23.29
C ILE A 276 -1.11 -2.21 -22.15
N ASP A 277 -0.91 -1.66 -20.97
CA ASP A 277 -1.74 -1.87 -19.80
C ASP A 277 -2.45 -0.56 -19.43
N VAL A 278 -3.76 -0.60 -19.19
CA VAL A 278 -4.54 0.53 -18.69
C VAL A 278 -5.42 0.02 -17.55
N SER A 279 -5.41 0.70 -16.41
CA SER A 279 -6.28 0.39 -15.29
C SER A 279 -6.88 1.66 -14.68
N TYR A 280 -8.12 1.57 -14.29
CA TYR A 280 -8.84 2.62 -13.57
C TYR A 280 -9.46 2.03 -12.32
N GLN A 281 -9.46 2.79 -11.22
CA GLN A 281 -10.13 2.42 -9.99
C GLN A 281 -10.95 3.60 -9.49
N TYR A 282 -12.19 3.33 -9.14
CA TYR A 282 -13.11 4.25 -8.49
C TYR A 282 -13.54 3.68 -7.15
N VAL A 283 -13.50 4.50 -6.11
CA VAL A 283 -13.95 4.13 -4.76
C VAL A 283 -14.79 5.25 -4.18
N ASP A 284 -16.00 4.92 -3.74
CA ASP A 284 -16.85 5.78 -2.89
C ASP A 284 -16.76 5.25 -1.46
N TYR A 285 -16.30 6.08 -0.52
CA TYR A 285 -16.01 5.64 0.83
C TYR A 285 -16.61 6.54 1.91
N THR A 286 -16.87 5.94 3.07
CA THR A 286 -17.19 6.63 4.33
C THR A 286 -16.46 5.93 5.46
N THR A 287 -15.66 6.67 6.21
CA THR A 287 -14.87 6.15 7.33
C THR A 287 -15.14 6.99 8.58
N PRO A 288 -15.47 6.40 9.73
CA PRO A 288 -15.57 7.12 10.99
C PRO A 288 -14.25 7.81 11.34
N PHE A 289 -14.33 9.06 11.77
CA PHE A 289 -13.17 9.80 12.24
C PHE A 289 -13.03 9.57 13.74
N ASP A 290 -12.03 8.77 14.15
CA ASP A 290 -11.81 8.36 15.54
C ASP A 290 -10.37 8.63 15.97
N ARG A 291 -10.17 9.60 16.85
CA ARG A 291 -8.84 9.93 17.39
C ARG A 291 -8.42 9.04 18.57
N GLY A 292 -9.27 8.10 18.97
CA GLY A 292 -8.97 7.12 19.99
C GLY A 292 -9.36 7.57 21.41
N THR A 293 -8.42 7.54 22.34
CA THR A 293 -8.63 7.83 23.75
C THR A 293 -7.67 8.91 24.28
N VAL A 294 -7.78 9.23 25.56
CA VAL A 294 -6.93 10.19 26.28
C VAL A 294 -6.18 9.50 27.41
N LEU A 295 -5.11 10.12 27.91
CA LEU A 295 -4.49 9.68 29.17
C LEU A 295 -5.35 10.07 30.36
N VAL A 296 -5.52 9.13 31.29
CA VAL A 296 -6.16 9.31 32.59
C VAL A 296 -5.08 9.27 33.67
N ASN A 297 -4.84 10.37 34.38
CA ASN A 297 -3.77 10.48 35.38
C ASN A 297 -2.40 10.02 34.87
N GLY A 298 -2.08 10.35 33.59
CA GLY A 298 -0.81 9.97 32.97
C GLY A 298 -0.72 8.53 32.48
N GLN A 299 -1.79 7.75 32.59
CA GLN A 299 -1.85 6.32 32.20
C GLN A 299 -2.98 6.06 31.21
N LEU A 300 -2.90 4.92 30.51
CA LEU A 300 -3.96 4.42 29.66
C LEU A 300 -4.98 3.63 30.46
N ASP A 301 -6.25 3.85 30.18
CA ASP A 301 -7.38 3.16 30.84
C ASP A 301 -8.10 2.26 29.84
N ASP A 302 -7.92 0.95 29.97
CA ASP A 302 -8.53 -0.07 29.11
C ASP A 302 -10.07 -0.09 29.22
N ALA A 303 -10.66 0.43 30.31
CA ALA A 303 -12.11 0.56 30.44
C ALA A 303 -12.72 1.54 29.41
N LEU A 304 -11.90 2.45 28.89
CA LEU A 304 -12.31 3.42 27.86
C LEU A 304 -12.18 2.90 26.43
N ARG A 305 -11.73 1.66 26.19
CA ARG A 305 -11.42 1.16 24.84
C ARG A 305 -12.60 1.22 23.88
N TYR A 306 -13.83 1.05 24.33
CA TYR A 306 -15.03 1.11 23.49
C TYR A 306 -15.66 2.51 23.44
N ARG A 307 -15.27 3.44 24.32
CA ARG A 307 -15.85 4.77 24.41
C ARG A 307 -15.17 5.72 23.45
N ARG A 308 -15.95 6.40 22.63
CA ARG A 308 -15.49 7.50 21.77
C ARG A 308 -15.82 8.84 22.45
N TYR A 309 -14.99 9.85 22.21
CA TYR A 309 -15.32 11.22 22.60
C TYR A 309 -15.84 12.06 21.41
N GLU A 310 -15.87 11.49 20.21
CA GLU A 310 -16.41 12.11 19.03
C GLU A 310 -17.95 12.09 19.04
N GLN A 311 -18.55 12.55 17.95
CA GLN A 311 -19.96 12.50 17.67
C GLN A 311 -20.26 11.56 16.50
N ALA A 312 -21.49 11.12 16.33
CA ALA A 312 -21.90 10.21 15.26
C ALA A 312 -21.64 10.77 13.85
N TRP A 313 -21.64 12.10 13.70
CA TRP A 313 -21.34 12.79 12.45
C TRP A 313 -19.82 12.94 12.18
N SER A 314 -18.95 12.59 13.12
CA SER A 314 -17.48 12.68 12.93
C SER A 314 -17.01 11.56 12.00
N GLN A 315 -16.84 11.91 10.73
CA GLN A 315 -16.46 10.99 9.66
C GLN A 315 -15.72 11.71 8.52
N SER A 316 -15.05 10.94 7.70
CA SER A 316 -14.53 11.34 6.40
C SER A 316 -15.30 10.58 5.32
N SER A 317 -15.80 11.29 4.31
CA SER A 317 -16.51 10.68 3.18
C SER A 317 -16.09 11.33 1.87
N GLY A 318 -15.91 10.52 0.84
CA GLY A 318 -15.38 11.01 -0.42
C GLY A 318 -15.31 9.99 -1.53
N ILE A 319 -14.64 10.41 -2.59
CA ILE A 319 -14.41 9.63 -3.81
C ILE A 319 -12.92 9.64 -4.10
N GLN A 320 -12.35 8.44 -4.25
CA GLN A 320 -10.98 8.22 -4.69
C GLN A 320 -10.98 7.63 -6.09
N GLU A 321 -10.18 8.23 -6.97
CA GLU A 321 -10.03 7.81 -8.37
C GLU A 321 -8.56 7.64 -8.70
N THR A 322 -8.20 6.58 -9.40
CA THR A 322 -6.84 6.37 -9.91
C THR A 322 -6.88 5.84 -11.33
N LEU A 323 -6.04 6.39 -12.21
CA LEU A 323 -5.81 5.94 -13.58
C LEU A 323 -4.33 5.62 -13.74
N ARG A 324 -4.01 4.51 -14.38
CA ARG A 324 -2.66 4.14 -14.76
C ARG A 324 -2.66 3.63 -16.18
N ALA A 325 -1.65 4.05 -16.94
CA ALA A 325 -1.38 3.55 -18.26
C ALA A 325 0.11 3.26 -18.39
N ARG A 326 0.46 2.13 -18.97
CA ARG A 326 1.83 1.72 -19.25
C ARG A 326 1.91 1.18 -20.66
N ILE A 327 2.89 1.65 -21.40
CA ILE A 327 3.24 1.15 -22.72
C ILE A 327 4.69 0.71 -22.68
N GLU A 328 4.97 -0.48 -23.13
CA GLU A 328 6.33 -0.98 -23.31
C GLU A 328 6.48 -1.54 -24.72
N HIS A 329 7.53 -1.12 -25.44
CA HIS A 329 7.84 -1.60 -26.77
C HIS A 329 9.29 -2.05 -26.84
N ARG A 330 9.51 -3.28 -27.26
CA ARG A 330 10.80 -3.90 -27.50
C ARG A 330 11.15 -3.77 -28.98
N PHE A 331 12.12 -2.93 -29.32
CA PHE A 331 12.56 -2.73 -30.68
C PHE A 331 13.80 -3.57 -31.06
N SER A 332 14.43 -4.21 -30.06
CA SER A 332 15.43 -5.25 -30.26
C SER A 332 15.52 -6.15 -29.02
N ASP A 333 16.27 -7.24 -29.10
CA ASP A 333 16.50 -8.11 -27.93
C ASP A 333 17.24 -7.40 -26.78
N ALA A 334 18.03 -6.38 -27.14
CA ALA A 334 18.80 -5.60 -26.16
C ALA A 334 18.05 -4.38 -25.62
N TRP A 335 17.12 -3.79 -26.36
CA TRP A 335 16.56 -2.50 -26.05
C TRP A 335 15.04 -2.46 -26.08
N ARG A 336 14.46 -1.78 -25.09
CA ARG A 336 13.03 -1.45 -25.03
C ARG A 336 12.80 -0.06 -24.46
N VAL A 337 11.74 0.57 -24.89
CA VAL A 337 11.21 1.82 -24.33
C VAL A 337 9.99 1.54 -23.48
N ARG A 338 9.87 2.27 -22.38
CA ARG A 338 8.71 2.21 -21.47
C ARG A 338 8.22 3.61 -21.20
N ALA A 339 6.93 3.84 -21.42
CA ALA A 339 6.22 5.03 -20.97
C ALA A 339 5.20 4.64 -19.91
N THR A 340 5.12 5.41 -18.83
CA THR A 340 4.11 5.20 -17.77
C THR A 340 3.46 6.54 -17.45
N TYR A 341 2.15 6.51 -17.30
CA TYR A 341 1.35 7.63 -16.81
C TYR A 341 0.52 7.18 -15.61
N GLY A 342 0.54 7.95 -14.56
CA GLY A 342 -0.31 7.79 -13.39
C GLY A 342 -1.00 9.07 -13.03
N TRP A 343 -2.28 8.96 -12.70
CA TRP A 343 -3.08 10.03 -12.15
C TRP A 343 -3.90 9.48 -10.98
N GLY A 344 -3.90 10.21 -9.88
CA GLY A 344 -4.74 9.91 -8.73
C GLY A 344 -5.43 11.17 -8.22
N ARG A 345 -6.62 11.01 -7.67
CA ARG A 345 -7.38 12.08 -7.04
C ARG A 345 -8.18 11.53 -5.87
N ASP A 346 -8.18 12.27 -4.76
CA ASP A 346 -9.07 12.04 -3.63
C ASP A 346 -9.83 13.32 -3.30
N ARG A 347 -11.16 13.26 -3.34
CA ARG A 347 -12.07 14.37 -3.02
C ARG A 347 -12.93 13.98 -1.85
N TYR A 348 -12.84 14.72 -0.75
CA TYR A 348 -13.58 14.37 0.44
C TYR A 348 -13.94 15.57 1.33
N ASP A 349 -14.93 15.35 2.16
CA ASP A 349 -15.27 16.18 3.29
C ASP A 349 -14.96 15.41 4.58
N GLN A 350 -14.46 16.15 5.57
CA GLN A 350 -14.09 15.58 6.85
C GLN A 350 -14.68 16.41 8.00
N TYR A 351 -15.50 15.78 8.82
CA TYR A 351 -16.07 16.35 10.04
C TYR A 351 -15.38 15.73 11.25
N ILE A 352 -14.94 16.59 12.16
CA ILE A 352 -14.04 16.24 13.24
C ILE A 352 -14.57 16.73 14.58
N THR A 353 -14.70 15.88 15.56
CA THR A 353 -14.73 16.29 16.97
C THR A 353 -13.29 16.24 17.50
N ARG A 354 -12.79 17.37 17.99
CA ARG A 354 -11.44 17.48 18.52
C ARG A 354 -11.47 17.71 20.03
N ALA A 355 -10.78 16.84 20.79
CA ALA A 355 -10.49 17.09 22.20
C ALA A 355 -9.43 18.19 22.34
N THR A 356 -9.64 19.11 23.26
CA THR A 356 -8.74 20.25 23.51
C THR A 356 -8.23 20.30 24.93
N ALA A 357 -8.96 19.75 25.91
CA ALA A 357 -8.53 19.60 27.30
C ALA A 357 -9.29 18.45 27.96
N PHE A 358 -8.66 17.79 28.91
CA PHE A 358 -9.26 16.71 29.69
C PHE A 358 -8.91 16.85 31.18
N ASN A 359 -9.91 16.70 32.05
CA ASN A 359 -9.75 16.63 33.48
C ASN A 359 -9.95 15.19 33.96
N SER A 360 -8.86 14.52 34.32
CA SER A 360 -8.88 13.11 34.73
C SER A 360 -9.67 12.86 36.03
N ALA A 361 -9.75 13.83 36.95
CA ALA A 361 -10.46 13.65 38.21
C ALA A 361 -11.98 13.62 38.04
N THR A 362 -12.50 14.38 37.06
CA THR A 362 -13.96 14.53 36.86
C THR A 362 -14.45 13.82 35.61
N GLY A 363 -13.55 13.41 34.69
CA GLY A 363 -13.91 12.91 33.37
C GLY A 363 -14.34 14.00 32.38
N ALA A 364 -14.31 15.27 32.79
CA ALA A 364 -14.72 16.39 31.94
C ALA A 364 -13.76 16.58 30.76
N LEU A 365 -14.29 16.54 29.53
CA LEU A 365 -13.57 16.72 28.28
C LEU A 365 -14.08 17.94 27.53
N THR A 366 -13.20 18.88 27.27
CA THR A 366 -13.49 20.03 26.41
C THR A 366 -13.29 19.63 24.95
N ARG A 367 -14.29 19.92 24.09
CA ARG A 367 -14.29 19.51 22.69
C ARG A 367 -14.67 20.64 21.75
N SER A 368 -14.22 20.58 20.50
CA SER A 368 -14.67 21.47 19.43
C SER A 368 -15.19 20.67 18.23
N SER A 369 -16.15 21.28 17.51
CA SER A 369 -16.66 20.77 16.23
C SER A 369 -15.87 21.43 15.10
N ASP A 370 -14.96 20.69 14.52
CA ASP A 370 -14.11 21.15 13.42
C ASP A 370 -14.55 20.50 12.10
N ALA A 371 -14.20 21.12 10.97
CA ALA A 371 -14.32 20.46 9.67
C ALA A 371 -13.26 20.93 8.67
N ASN A 372 -12.96 20.07 7.72
CA ASN A 372 -12.21 20.38 6.51
C ASN A 372 -13.09 19.96 5.32
N LEU A 373 -13.61 20.93 4.57
CA LEU A 373 -14.58 20.68 3.49
C LEU A 373 -13.96 21.02 2.14
N GLY A 374 -14.42 20.32 1.10
CA GLY A 374 -13.94 20.52 -0.25
C GLY A 374 -12.46 20.17 -0.42
N ARG A 375 -11.99 19.13 0.27
CA ARG A 375 -10.64 18.59 0.03
C ARG A 375 -10.55 18.01 -1.37
N ASN A 376 -9.42 18.27 -2.03
CA ASN A 376 -9.12 17.75 -3.36
C ASN A 376 -7.60 17.60 -3.49
N ASP A 377 -7.13 16.41 -3.18
CA ASP A 377 -5.74 16.04 -3.29
C ASP A 377 -5.56 15.27 -4.61
N SER A 378 -4.59 15.63 -5.44
CA SER A 378 -4.32 14.96 -6.71
C SER A 378 -2.83 14.88 -6.99
N ASP A 379 -2.43 13.82 -7.68
CA ASP A 379 -1.07 13.58 -8.13
C ASP A 379 -1.07 13.13 -9.60
N GLN A 380 -0.08 13.56 -10.34
CA GLN A 380 0.14 13.18 -11.74
C GLN A 380 1.63 12.89 -11.90
N ILE A 381 1.93 11.75 -12.49
CA ILE A 381 3.29 11.35 -12.82
C ILE A 381 3.35 10.81 -14.24
N ALA A 382 4.34 11.22 -14.99
CA ALA A 382 4.63 10.69 -16.32
C ALA A 382 6.10 10.33 -16.39
N THR A 383 6.41 9.12 -16.81
CA THR A 383 7.79 8.64 -16.97
C THR A 383 8.01 8.13 -18.38
N LEU A 384 9.19 8.40 -18.94
CA LEU A 384 9.67 7.80 -20.17
C LEU A 384 11.07 7.25 -19.93
N GLY A 385 11.28 5.97 -20.18
CA GLY A 385 12.54 5.29 -19.94
C GLY A 385 12.96 4.41 -21.07
N LEU A 386 14.27 4.41 -21.35
CA LEU A 386 14.97 3.46 -22.22
C LEU A 386 15.64 2.44 -21.33
N LEU A 387 15.40 1.16 -21.58
CA LEU A 387 15.96 0.04 -20.84
C LEU A 387 16.80 -0.80 -21.81
N GLY A 388 18.05 -1.06 -21.41
CA GLY A 388 19.01 -1.82 -22.20
C GLY A 388 19.56 -3.00 -21.44
N ASN A 389 19.66 -4.17 -22.09
CA ASN A 389 20.42 -5.31 -21.61
C ASN A 389 21.51 -5.60 -22.65
N VAL A 390 22.71 -5.10 -22.39
CA VAL A 390 23.80 -5.09 -23.37
C VAL A 390 25.08 -5.67 -22.78
N THR A 391 25.91 -6.26 -23.62
CA THR A 391 27.26 -6.67 -23.22
C THR A 391 28.26 -5.60 -23.68
N LEU A 392 28.93 -4.93 -22.73
CA LEU A 392 29.96 -3.93 -22.98
C LEU A 392 31.23 -4.35 -22.27
N ALA A 393 32.36 -4.29 -22.96
CA ALA A 393 33.68 -4.71 -22.43
C ALA A 393 33.67 -6.11 -21.79
N GLY A 394 32.88 -7.04 -22.33
CA GLY A 394 32.76 -8.41 -21.83
C GLY A 394 31.85 -8.56 -20.59
N MET A 395 31.26 -7.49 -20.09
CA MET A 395 30.35 -7.47 -18.93
C MET A 395 28.90 -7.25 -19.34
N ASN A 396 27.98 -7.87 -18.61
CA ASN A 396 26.53 -7.68 -18.85
C ASN A 396 26.03 -6.47 -18.05
N HIS A 397 25.47 -5.52 -18.77
CA HIS A 397 24.90 -4.28 -18.25
C HIS A 397 23.38 -4.29 -18.38
N ALA A 398 22.69 -3.91 -17.31
CA ALA A 398 21.26 -3.59 -17.34
C ALA A 398 21.09 -2.09 -17.08
N ILE A 399 20.97 -1.34 -18.17
CA ILE A 399 20.97 0.13 -18.20
C ILE A 399 19.54 0.63 -18.17
N TYR A 400 19.29 1.66 -17.38
CA TYR A 400 18.07 2.49 -17.40
C TYR A 400 18.44 3.95 -17.58
N VAL A 401 17.86 4.61 -18.58
CA VAL A 401 17.94 6.05 -18.76
C VAL A 401 16.50 6.57 -18.92
N GLY A 402 16.11 7.53 -18.10
CA GLY A 402 14.73 8.00 -18.14
C GLY A 402 14.54 9.44 -17.70
N GLY A 403 13.38 9.97 -18.04
CA GLY A 403 12.86 11.25 -17.59
C GLY A 403 11.53 11.06 -16.86
N GLU A 404 11.28 11.93 -15.90
CA GLU A 404 10.05 11.91 -15.12
C GLU A 404 9.54 13.34 -14.90
N TYR A 405 8.24 13.49 -14.99
CA TYR A 405 7.50 14.67 -14.58
C TYR A 405 6.51 14.28 -13.49
N GLU A 406 6.50 15.00 -12.38
CA GLU A 406 5.53 14.83 -11.29
C GLU A 406 4.88 16.16 -10.94
N ARG A 407 3.56 16.13 -10.68
CA ARG A 407 2.80 17.25 -10.15
C ARG A 407 1.92 16.79 -9.01
N GLN A 408 2.20 17.29 -7.81
CA GLN A 408 1.37 17.08 -6.63
C GLN A 408 0.55 18.33 -6.35
N ARG A 409 -0.75 18.17 -6.07
CA ARG A 409 -1.63 19.27 -5.68
C ARG A 409 -2.47 18.85 -4.49
N SER A 410 -2.49 19.67 -3.46
CA SER A 410 -3.41 19.56 -2.33
C SER A 410 -4.22 20.84 -2.21
N PHE A 411 -5.53 20.72 -2.10
CA PHE A 411 -6.46 21.83 -1.90
C PHE A 411 -7.47 21.51 -0.81
N ARG A 412 -7.77 22.48 0.02
CA ARG A 412 -8.80 22.44 1.04
C ARG A 412 -9.60 23.73 0.97
N GLY A 413 -10.90 23.64 0.65
CA GLY A 413 -11.79 24.78 0.52
C GLY A 413 -12.08 25.43 1.86
N ASP A 414 -12.93 24.85 2.66
CA ASP A 414 -13.31 25.39 3.95
C ASP A 414 -12.58 24.72 5.10
N THR A 415 -12.02 25.54 5.98
CA THR A 415 -11.52 25.11 7.29
C THR A 415 -12.43 25.70 8.36
N ILE A 416 -13.10 24.85 9.10
CA ILE A 416 -13.93 25.23 10.25
C ILE A 416 -13.15 24.87 11.51
N ARG A 417 -13.07 25.84 12.44
CA ARG A 417 -12.56 25.65 13.80
C ARG A 417 -13.62 26.11 14.76
N GLY A 418 -14.38 25.16 15.29
CA GLY A 418 -15.44 25.44 16.25
C GLY A 418 -14.89 25.97 17.57
N LYS A 419 -15.72 26.69 18.31
CA LYS A 419 -15.38 27.08 19.68
C LYS A 419 -15.30 25.82 20.56
N ALA A 420 -14.38 25.83 21.50
CA ALA A 420 -14.29 24.80 22.53
C ALA A 420 -15.54 24.84 23.41
N THR A 421 -16.12 23.66 23.65
CA THR A 421 -17.32 23.49 24.48
C THR A 421 -16.99 22.51 25.62
N THR A 422 -17.53 22.80 26.79
CA THR A 422 -17.50 21.94 27.99
C THR A 422 -18.82 21.16 28.09
N GLY A 423 -18.97 20.34 29.13
CA GLY A 423 -20.22 19.60 29.39
C GLY A 423 -20.28 18.18 28.84
N PHE A 424 -19.16 17.68 28.26
CA PHE A 424 -19.03 16.25 27.94
C PHE A 424 -18.20 15.57 29.02
N ASN A 425 -18.69 14.46 29.53
CA ASN A 425 -17.97 13.59 30.47
C ASN A 425 -17.59 12.28 29.78
N LEU A 426 -16.29 11.96 29.72
CA LEU A 426 -15.82 10.74 29.08
C LEU A 426 -16.16 9.48 29.92
N TYR A 427 -16.30 9.63 31.25
CA TYR A 427 -16.67 8.52 32.13
C TYR A 427 -18.18 8.20 32.10
N ASP A 428 -19.00 9.20 31.79
CA ASP A 428 -20.45 9.05 31.60
C ASP A 428 -20.92 9.87 30.38
N PRO A 429 -20.68 9.36 29.17
CA PRO A 429 -20.82 10.14 27.95
C PRO A 429 -22.28 10.33 27.53
N VAL A 430 -22.70 11.60 27.36
CA VAL A 430 -23.93 11.98 26.70
C VAL A 430 -23.61 12.52 25.31
N TYR A 431 -24.07 11.81 24.28
CA TYR A 431 -23.83 12.15 22.88
C TYR A 431 -24.95 13.01 22.30
N GLY A 432 -24.70 13.62 21.11
CA GLY A 432 -25.68 14.41 20.38
C GLY A 432 -25.74 15.88 20.78
N LEU A 433 -25.06 16.29 21.85
CA LEU A 433 -25.12 17.69 22.34
C LEU A 433 -24.19 18.65 21.55
N LEU A 434 -23.20 18.14 20.85
CA LEU A 434 -22.32 18.93 20.01
C LEU A 434 -22.75 18.77 18.55
N ALA A 435 -23.30 19.82 17.93
CA ALA A 435 -23.70 19.82 16.53
C ALA A 435 -22.50 19.97 15.60
N PRO A 436 -22.55 19.39 14.38
CA PRO A 436 -21.58 19.70 13.33
C PRO A 436 -21.80 21.15 12.89
N GLY A 437 -20.73 21.85 12.58
CA GLY A 437 -20.85 23.17 12.01
C GLY A 437 -19.87 24.18 12.58
N GLY A 438 -20.08 25.41 12.19
CA GLY A 438 -19.24 26.54 12.46
C GLY A 438 -19.11 27.41 11.21
N THR A 439 -18.50 28.57 11.37
CA THR A 439 -18.19 29.46 10.25
C THR A 439 -16.80 29.11 9.71
N PRO A 440 -16.62 29.02 8.37
CA PRO A 440 -15.29 28.85 7.79
C PRO A 440 -14.34 29.93 8.27
N ASN A 441 -13.16 29.53 8.70
CA ASN A 441 -12.10 30.46 9.10
C ASN A 441 -11.47 31.06 7.84
N PRO A 442 -11.67 32.35 7.53
CA PRO A 442 -11.19 32.93 6.28
C PRO A 442 -9.65 32.95 6.19
N LYS A 443 -8.94 32.94 7.32
CA LYS A 443 -7.47 32.92 7.35
C LYS A 443 -6.88 31.53 7.06
N GLN A 444 -7.67 30.47 7.27
CA GLN A 444 -7.20 29.08 7.10
C GLN A 444 -7.90 28.34 5.95
N SER A 445 -8.94 28.95 5.35
CA SER A 445 -9.66 28.39 4.18
C SER A 445 -8.88 28.62 2.89
N ASP A 446 -9.31 27.95 1.80
CA ASP A 446 -8.64 27.97 0.49
C ASP A 446 -7.13 27.62 0.56
N SER A 447 -6.80 26.72 1.51
CA SER A 447 -5.43 26.25 1.66
C SER A 447 -5.03 25.43 0.43
N ARG A 448 -3.94 25.81 -0.22
CA ARG A 448 -3.43 25.17 -1.44
C ARG A 448 -1.93 24.97 -1.34
N SER A 449 -1.48 23.80 -1.81
CA SER A 449 -0.08 23.57 -2.14
C SER A 449 0.03 22.88 -3.49
N VAL A 450 1.06 23.22 -4.25
CA VAL A 450 1.41 22.60 -5.53
C VAL A 450 2.90 22.38 -5.55
N VAL A 451 3.32 21.17 -5.94
CA VAL A 451 4.73 20.85 -6.19
C VAL A 451 4.83 20.33 -7.62
N HIS A 452 5.79 20.83 -8.35
CA HIS A 452 6.20 20.32 -9.66
C HIS A 452 7.63 19.80 -9.56
N ALA A 453 7.90 18.64 -10.16
CA ALA A 453 9.24 18.10 -10.26
C ALA A 453 9.52 17.57 -11.67
N TYR A 454 10.74 17.78 -12.13
CA TYR A 454 11.28 17.25 -13.40
C TYR A 454 12.56 16.53 -13.06
N SER A 455 12.72 15.32 -13.57
CA SER A 455 13.88 14.50 -13.24
C SER A 455 14.47 13.83 -14.45
N THR A 456 15.79 13.63 -14.39
CA THR A 456 16.51 12.74 -15.31
C THR A 456 17.22 11.68 -14.45
N ILE A 457 17.13 10.43 -14.87
CA ILE A 457 17.59 9.27 -14.13
C ILE A 457 18.50 8.45 -15.03
N VAL A 458 19.66 8.07 -14.52
CA VAL A 458 20.56 7.08 -15.15
C VAL A 458 20.90 6.05 -14.09
N GLN A 459 20.73 4.77 -14.43
CA GLN A 459 21.14 3.65 -13.57
C GLN A 459 21.76 2.56 -14.43
N ASP A 460 22.83 1.97 -13.95
CA ASP A 460 23.42 0.76 -14.51
C ASP A 460 23.61 -0.30 -13.44
N SER A 461 23.24 -1.52 -13.78
CA SER A 461 23.51 -2.72 -12.99
C SER A 461 24.41 -3.63 -13.79
N VAL A 462 25.69 -3.69 -13.43
CA VAL A 462 26.71 -4.40 -14.17
C VAL A 462 27.15 -5.66 -13.44
N LYS A 463 27.17 -6.80 -14.13
CA LYS A 463 27.79 -8.04 -13.65
C LYS A 463 29.30 -7.98 -13.94
N LEU A 464 30.07 -7.52 -12.94
CA LEU A 464 31.51 -7.42 -13.01
C LEU A 464 32.18 -8.79 -13.08
N THR A 465 31.61 -9.79 -12.43
CA THR A 465 31.95 -11.21 -12.49
C THR A 465 30.69 -12.05 -12.33
N ASP A 466 30.79 -13.37 -12.49
CA ASP A 466 29.66 -14.28 -12.24
C ASP A 466 29.11 -14.17 -10.80
N ARG A 467 29.86 -13.62 -9.87
CA ARG A 467 29.52 -13.51 -8.44
C ARG A 467 29.34 -12.08 -7.97
N LEU A 468 29.86 -11.08 -8.69
CA LEU A 468 29.82 -9.68 -8.26
C LEU A 468 29.00 -8.83 -9.20
N THR A 469 27.92 -8.26 -8.67
CA THR A 469 27.08 -7.26 -9.34
C THR A 469 27.28 -5.91 -8.66
N ALA A 470 27.56 -4.87 -9.45
CA ALA A 470 27.58 -3.48 -9.01
C ALA A 470 26.37 -2.75 -9.57
N VAL A 471 25.72 -1.91 -8.77
CA VAL A 471 24.62 -1.02 -9.19
C VAL A 471 25.04 0.40 -8.90
N GLY A 472 25.07 1.24 -9.93
CA GLY A 472 25.34 2.68 -9.82
C GLY A 472 24.17 3.46 -10.42
N GLY A 473 23.77 4.54 -9.79
CA GLY A 473 22.70 5.38 -10.31
C GLY A 473 22.83 6.83 -9.87
N LEU A 474 22.28 7.71 -10.69
CA LEU A 474 22.25 9.14 -10.45
C LEU A 474 20.92 9.70 -10.96
N ARG A 475 20.22 10.43 -10.09
CA ARG A 475 19.03 11.23 -10.44
C ARG A 475 19.38 12.70 -10.26
N TRP A 476 19.10 13.49 -11.26
CA TRP A 476 18.97 14.93 -11.15
C TRP A 476 17.49 15.26 -11.07
N GLU A 477 17.12 16.08 -10.09
CA GLU A 477 15.74 16.51 -9.89
C GLU A 477 15.69 18.02 -9.71
N ASN A 478 14.83 18.68 -10.49
CA ASN A 478 14.47 20.08 -10.35
C ASN A 478 13.04 20.15 -9.84
N TRP A 479 12.82 20.91 -8.78
CA TRP A 479 11.52 21.04 -8.13
C TRP A 479 11.13 22.50 -7.92
N GLN A 480 9.83 22.75 -7.92
CA GLN A 480 9.22 24.03 -7.61
C GLN A 480 8.01 23.78 -6.75
N GLN A 481 7.82 24.56 -5.69
CA GLN A 481 6.63 24.49 -4.86
C GLN A 481 6.04 25.86 -4.60
N GLU A 482 4.71 25.86 -4.49
CA GLU A 482 3.93 27.02 -4.05
C GLU A 482 2.94 26.55 -3.00
N SER A 483 2.82 27.27 -1.89
CA SER A 483 1.79 27.02 -0.89
C SER A 483 1.27 28.32 -0.29
N GLY A 484 0.05 28.25 0.24
CA GLY A 484 -0.60 29.38 0.88
C GLY A 484 -2.03 29.06 1.26
N MET A 485 -2.70 30.04 1.85
CA MET A 485 -4.09 29.92 2.29
C MET A 485 -4.72 31.30 2.52
N GLY A 486 -6.00 31.32 2.78
CA GLY A 486 -6.74 32.51 3.19
C GLY A 486 -7.70 33.07 2.14
N ARG A 487 -8.62 33.92 2.62
CA ARG A 487 -9.57 34.70 1.83
C ARG A 487 -9.46 36.17 2.22
N PRO A 488 -8.71 37.00 1.47
CA PRO A 488 -8.02 36.70 0.19
C PRO A 488 -6.84 35.73 0.38
N PHE A 489 -6.50 35.00 -0.71
CA PHE A 489 -5.39 34.03 -0.71
C PHE A 489 -4.04 34.74 -0.52
N VAL A 490 -3.22 34.21 0.40
CA VAL A 490 -1.86 34.70 0.67
C VAL A 490 -0.87 33.55 0.48
N PHE A 491 0.17 33.78 -0.31
CA PHE A 491 1.27 32.84 -0.43
C PHE A 491 2.09 32.80 0.88
N ALA A 492 2.32 31.59 1.38
CA ALA A 492 3.19 31.35 2.54
C ALA A 492 4.60 30.93 2.10
N ASP A 493 4.71 30.15 1.00
CA ASP A 493 5.98 29.68 0.49
C ASP A 493 5.96 29.63 -1.04
N ARG A 494 7.08 30.05 -1.65
CA ARG A 494 7.42 29.87 -3.06
C ARG A 494 8.88 29.54 -3.12
N SER A 495 9.18 28.26 -3.16
CA SER A 495 10.56 27.78 -3.19
C SER A 495 10.80 26.88 -4.38
N HIS A 496 12.05 26.81 -4.80
CA HIS A 496 12.50 25.98 -5.90
C HIS A 496 13.95 25.58 -5.70
N GLY A 497 14.37 24.57 -6.42
CA GLY A 497 15.75 24.12 -6.35
C GLY A 497 16.03 22.91 -7.21
N SER A 498 17.27 22.45 -7.17
CA SER A 498 17.67 21.19 -7.80
C SER A 498 18.56 20.39 -6.86
N VAL A 499 18.56 19.07 -7.06
CA VAL A 499 19.31 18.13 -6.23
C VAL A 499 19.85 16.98 -7.07
N TRP A 500 21.03 16.48 -6.68
CA TRP A 500 21.63 15.27 -7.18
C TRP A 500 21.51 14.16 -6.15
N LEU A 501 20.96 13.02 -6.57
CA LEU A 501 20.65 11.85 -5.72
C LEU A 501 21.43 10.63 -6.22
N PRO A 502 22.70 10.49 -5.79
CA PRO A 502 23.49 9.33 -6.12
C PRO A 502 23.10 8.10 -5.29
N GLN A 503 23.24 6.94 -5.92
CA GLN A 503 23.16 5.63 -5.28
C GLN A 503 24.26 4.74 -5.80
N PHE A 504 24.87 3.98 -4.90
CA PHE A 504 25.83 2.94 -5.26
C PHE A 504 25.64 1.71 -4.36
N GLY A 505 25.68 0.53 -4.96
CA GLY A 505 25.53 -0.74 -4.25
C GLY A 505 26.32 -1.86 -4.88
N LEU A 506 26.69 -2.82 -4.06
CA LEU A 506 27.39 -4.05 -4.46
C LEU A 506 26.61 -5.25 -3.92
N ALA A 507 26.52 -6.32 -4.72
CA ALA A 507 25.99 -7.61 -4.31
C ALA A 507 27.00 -8.69 -4.72
N TYR A 508 27.47 -9.48 -3.75
CA TYR A 508 28.45 -10.53 -3.94
C TYR A 508 27.89 -11.90 -3.55
N ALA A 509 27.74 -12.79 -4.51
CA ALA A 509 27.31 -14.17 -4.27
C ALA A 509 28.44 -14.97 -3.61
N LEU A 510 28.39 -15.10 -2.29
CA LEU A 510 29.32 -15.93 -1.51
C LEU A 510 29.16 -17.40 -1.89
N THR A 511 27.89 -17.83 -2.01
CA THR A 511 27.52 -19.16 -2.53
C THR A 511 26.23 -19.00 -3.38
N PRO A 512 25.79 -20.02 -4.12
CA PRO A 512 24.50 -19.97 -4.81
C PRO A 512 23.30 -19.70 -3.88
N ALA A 513 23.45 -20.02 -2.59
CA ALA A 513 22.41 -19.84 -1.58
C ALA A 513 22.55 -18.54 -0.77
N LEU A 514 23.68 -17.85 -0.81
CA LEU A 514 24.00 -16.72 0.07
C LEU A 514 24.66 -15.58 -0.69
N THR A 515 24.09 -14.39 -0.64
CA THR A 515 24.61 -13.14 -1.23
C THR A 515 24.81 -12.09 -0.14
N ALA A 516 26.02 -11.55 -0.03
CA ALA A 516 26.30 -10.37 0.77
C ALA A 516 26.08 -9.11 -0.08
N TYR A 517 25.59 -8.02 0.53
CA TYR A 517 25.44 -6.75 -0.17
C TYR A 517 25.77 -5.56 0.72
N ALA A 518 26.07 -4.44 0.07
CA ALA A 518 26.22 -3.15 0.72
C ALA A 518 25.67 -2.04 -0.20
N ASN A 519 25.17 -0.96 0.39
CA ASN A 519 24.53 0.15 -0.32
C ASN A 519 24.80 1.47 0.38
N VAL A 520 25.02 2.52 -0.41
CA VAL A 520 25.00 3.91 0.01
C VAL A 520 24.05 4.69 -0.91
N SER A 521 23.15 5.49 -0.34
CA SER A 521 22.17 6.23 -1.12
C SER A 521 21.72 7.50 -0.39
N ARG A 522 21.12 8.43 -1.15
CA ARG A 522 20.55 9.66 -0.64
C ARG A 522 19.06 9.73 -0.93
N SER A 523 18.31 10.40 -0.05
CA SER A 523 16.93 10.79 -0.26
C SER A 523 16.76 12.30 -0.17
N PHE A 524 15.68 12.76 -0.77
CA PHE A 524 15.29 14.14 -0.82
C PHE A 524 13.77 14.26 -0.77
N LYS A 525 13.26 15.26 -0.02
CA LYS A 525 11.84 15.58 0.02
C LYS A 525 11.66 17.06 0.32
N PRO A 526 10.91 17.84 -0.50
CA PRO A 526 10.52 19.20 -0.16
C PRO A 526 9.65 19.21 1.11
N ASN A 527 9.88 20.15 2.00
CA ASN A 527 8.99 20.45 3.11
C ASN A 527 7.90 21.40 2.64
N VAL A 528 6.64 20.98 2.73
CA VAL A 528 5.48 21.76 2.28
C VAL A 528 4.61 22.09 3.48
N ALA A 529 4.43 23.39 3.77
CA ALA A 529 3.49 23.84 4.77
C ALA A 529 2.83 25.15 4.31
N THR A 530 1.62 25.41 4.80
CA THR A 530 0.82 26.58 4.43
C THR A 530 0.84 27.68 5.49
N ASN A 531 1.52 27.45 6.61
CA ASN A 531 1.74 28.41 7.68
C ASN A 531 3.19 28.32 8.15
N VAL A 532 4.04 29.17 7.58
CA VAL A 532 5.49 29.20 7.83
C VAL A 532 5.94 30.63 8.04
N ALA A 533 6.94 30.82 8.88
CA ALA A 533 7.57 32.14 9.10
C ALA A 533 8.59 32.48 8.00
N ALA A 534 9.16 31.48 7.36
CA ALA A 534 10.12 31.57 6.26
C ALA A 534 10.04 30.32 5.38
N PRO A 535 10.51 30.34 4.12
CA PRO A 535 10.59 29.17 3.27
C PRO A 535 11.28 28.00 3.96
N LEU A 536 10.71 26.81 3.86
CA LEU A 536 11.23 25.61 4.50
C LEU A 536 12.35 24.99 3.67
N ALA A 537 13.50 24.73 4.29
CA ALA A 537 14.55 23.97 3.67
C ALA A 537 14.08 22.50 3.43
N PRO A 538 14.40 21.89 2.27
CA PRO A 538 14.01 20.50 2.02
C PRO A 538 14.74 19.52 2.93
N GLU A 539 14.09 18.39 3.20
CA GLU A 539 14.66 17.28 3.94
C GLU A 539 15.66 16.52 3.08
N TYR A 540 16.77 16.11 3.69
CA TYR A 540 17.77 15.24 3.09
C TYR A 540 18.04 14.03 3.98
N GLY A 541 18.09 12.85 3.36
CA GLY A 541 18.49 11.62 4.02
C GLY A 541 19.75 11.03 3.41
N ARG A 542 20.60 10.44 4.24
CA ARG A 542 21.71 9.58 3.83
C ARG A 542 21.57 8.24 4.50
N VAL A 543 21.75 7.18 3.73
CA VAL A 543 21.70 5.81 4.24
C VAL A 543 22.96 5.05 3.90
N LEU A 544 23.39 4.28 4.87
CA LEU A 544 24.38 3.21 4.74
C LEU A 544 23.67 1.91 5.15
N GLU A 545 23.75 0.89 4.31
CA GLU A 545 23.16 -0.41 4.57
C GLU A 545 24.12 -1.51 4.14
N ALA A 546 24.18 -2.60 4.91
CA ALA A 546 24.83 -3.84 4.53
C ALA A 546 23.98 -5.02 5.00
N GLY A 547 24.07 -6.16 4.32
CA GLY A 547 23.28 -7.31 4.69
C GLY A 547 23.62 -8.59 3.94
N LEU A 548 22.87 -9.63 4.30
CA LEU A 548 22.94 -10.96 3.72
C LEU A 548 21.56 -11.36 3.19
N LYS A 549 21.51 -11.87 1.98
CA LYS A 549 20.32 -12.48 1.38
C LYS A 549 20.57 -13.96 1.21
N PHE A 550 19.63 -14.77 1.67
CA PHE A 550 19.76 -16.21 1.61
C PHE A 550 18.54 -16.88 0.95
N SER A 551 18.80 -18.03 0.33
CA SER A 551 17.77 -18.88 -0.26
C SER A 551 18.13 -20.33 0.04
N LEU A 552 17.48 -20.85 1.08
CA LEU A 552 17.73 -22.20 1.60
C LEU A 552 16.76 -23.19 0.96
N LYS A 553 17.16 -24.44 0.86
CA LYS A 553 16.27 -25.54 0.45
C LYS A 553 15.41 -25.98 1.65
N PRO A 554 14.14 -26.42 1.44
CA PRO A 554 13.52 -26.64 0.14
C PRO A 554 13.05 -25.34 -0.53
N ALA A 555 12.57 -24.30 0.17
CA ALA A 555 12.01 -23.11 -0.44
C ALA A 555 11.89 -21.93 0.58
N ILE A 556 12.94 -21.61 1.31
CA ILE A 556 12.99 -20.48 2.26
C ILE A 556 13.90 -19.40 1.71
N THR A 557 13.41 -18.16 1.70
CA THR A 557 14.20 -16.96 1.39
C THR A 557 14.19 -16.01 2.58
N GLY A 558 15.25 -15.20 2.70
CA GLY A 558 15.29 -14.18 3.73
C GLY A 558 16.38 -13.14 3.48
N THR A 559 16.27 -12.06 4.22
CA THR A 559 17.22 -10.94 4.24
C THR A 559 17.52 -10.56 5.67
N LEU A 560 18.80 -10.50 6.01
CA LEU A 560 19.32 -9.90 7.23
C LEU A 560 20.03 -8.60 6.85
N ALA A 561 19.64 -7.48 7.44
CA ALA A 561 20.19 -6.16 7.14
C ALA A 561 20.61 -5.42 8.40
N VAL A 562 21.67 -4.63 8.29
CA VAL A 562 22.07 -3.61 9.25
C VAL A 562 22.10 -2.27 8.54
N TYR A 563 21.61 -1.21 9.19
CA TYR A 563 21.49 0.09 8.55
C TYR A 563 21.77 1.25 9.50
N GLN A 564 22.15 2.38 8.91
CA GLN A 564 22.14 3.70 9.52
C GLN A 564 21.54 4.70 8.55
N ILE A 565 20.58 5.49 9.04
CA ILE A 565 19.92 6.59 8.34
C ILE A 565 20.18 7.88 9.11
N ASP A 566 20.73 8.90 8.46
CA ASP A 566 20.84 10.27 8.97
C ASP A 566 19.92 11.18 8.17
N LYS A 567 19.02 11.90 8.85
CA LYS A 567 18.05 12.85 8.26
C LYS A 567 18.31 14.26 8.78
N ARG A 568 18.23 15.27 7.89
CA ARG A 568 18.43 16.70 8.20
C ARG A 568 17.24 17.51 7.72
N ASN A 569 17.08 18.71 8.29
CA ASN A 569 16.01 19.67 7.99
C ASN A 569 14.62 19.05 8.22
N VAL A 570 14.46 18.33 9.32
CA VAL A 570 13.18 17.75 9.71
C VAL A 570 12.20 18.87 10.03
N ALA A 571 11.01 18.85 9.41
CA ALA A 571 9.97 19.81 9.70
C ALA A 571 9.36 19.55 11.07
N VAL A 572 9.30 20.58 11.91
CA VAL A 572 8.69 20.57 13.24
C VAL A 572 7.65 21.67 13.33
N THR A 573 6.45 21.31 13.77
CA THR A 573 5.35 22.26 13.98
C THR A 573 5.16 22.48 15.48
N VAL A 574 5.30 23.76 15.89
CA VAL A 574 5.03 24.20 17.27
C VAL A 574 3.84 25.16 17.23
N GLY A 575 2.75 24.77 17.88
CA GLY A 575 1.47 25.45 17.70
C GLY A 575 0.98 25.30 16.26
N ASP A 576 0.74 26.43 15.58
CA ASP A 576 0.33 26.43 14.17
C ASP A 576 1.50 26.74 13.19
N LEU A 577 2.69 27.02 13.70
CA LEU A 577 3.85 27.44 12.89
C LEU A 577 4.79 26.27 12.63
N THR A 578 5.13 26.05 11.37
CA THR A 578 6.10 25.03 10.95
C THR A 578 7.45 25.66 10.64
N SER A 579 8.51 25.06 11.12
CA SER A 579 9.91 25.40 10.84
C SER A 579 10.73 24.14 10.53
N THR A 580 11.89 24.30 9.87
CA THR A 580 12.82 23.22 9.63
C THR A 580 13.97 23.32 10.62
N ILE A 581 13.85 22.54 11.69
CA ILE A 581 14.88 22.42 12.71
C ILE A 581 15.08 20.93 13.00
N GLY A 582 16.31 20.57 13.23
CA GLY A 582 16.61 19.28 13.77
C GLY A 582 17.23 18.30 12.77
N THR A 583 17.92 17.39 13.39
CA THR A 583 18.53 16.22 12.74
C THR A 583 18.06 14.98 13.46
N ALA A 584 17.77 13.92 12.70
CA ALA A 584 17.34 12.66 13.26
C ALA A 584 18.24 11.51 12.75
N ARG A 585 18.46 10.51 13.58
CA ARG A 585 19.22 9.31 13.22
C ARG A 585 18.45 8.06 13.56
N SER A 586 18.43 7.10 12.65
CA SER A 586 17.95 5.75 12.90
C SER A 586 19.05 4.72 12.59
N ARG A 587 19.21 3.75 13.46
CA ARG A 587 20.09 2.59 13.29
C ARG A 587 19.34 1.34 13.66
N GLY A 588 19.59 0.25 12.95
CA GLY A 588 18.87 -0.97 13.26
C GLY A 588 19.43 -2.22 12.61
N ILE A 589 18.81 -3.32 13.03
CA ILE A 589 19.02 -4.66 12.49
C ILE A 589 17.65 -5.20 12.11
N GLU A 590 17.52 -5.79 10.94
CA GLU A 590 16.27 -6.33 10.41
C GLU A 590 16.48 -7.74 9.87
N LEU A 591 15.50 -8.59 10.10
CA LEU A 591 15.41 -9.94 9.55
C LEU A 591 14.01 -10.13 8.95
N ASP A 592 13.94 -10.50 7.69
CA ASP A 592 12.73 -10.97 7.01
C ASP A 592 12.96 -12.39 6.50
N VAL A 593 12.03 -13.30 6.74
CA VAL A 593 12.09 -14.71 6.30
C VAL A 593 10.73 -15.12 5.77
N ALA A 594 10.67 -15.73 4.61
CA ALA A 594 9.43 -16.28 4.08
C ALA A 594 9.69 -17.54 3.24
N GLY A 595 8.73 -18.45 3.26
CA GLY A 595 8.83 -19.63 2.41
C GLY A 595 8.25 -20.89 3.05
N GLN A 596 8.63 -22.03 2.49
CA GLN A 596 8.12 -23.35 2.81
C GLN A 596 9.20 -24.17 3.53
N ILE A 597 8.94 -24.52 4.79
CA ILE A 597 9.88 -25.35 5.61
C ILE A 597 9.75 -26.81 5.18
N THR A 598 8.52 -27.29 5.02
CA THR A 598 8.21 -28.63 4.47
C THR A 598 7.13 -28.48 3.41
N ARG A 599 6.82 -29.57 2.69
CA ARG A 599 5.70 -29.56 1.71
C ARG A 599 4.35 -29.17 2.33
N HIS A 600 4.20 -29.26 3.65
CA HIS A 600 2.97 -28.98 4.39
C HIS A 600 3.06 -27.73 5.28
N LEU A 601 4.24 -27.21 5.55
CA LEU A 601 4.45 -26.09 6.49
C LEU A 601 5.08 -24.91 5.79
N SER A 602 4.33 -23.80 5.69
CA SER A 602 4.79 -22.51 5.20
C SER A 602 4.90 -21.52 6.35
N VAL A 603 5.86 -20.61 6.26
CA VAL A 603 6.09 -19.57 7.27
C VAL A 603 6.39 -18.22 6.63
N ILE A 604 5.98 -17.15 7.30
CA ILE A 604 6.48 -15.79 7.10
C ILE A 604 6.79 -15.20 8.47
N GLY A 605 7.95 -14.58 8.62
CA GLY A 605 8.37 -13.99 9.87
C GLY A 605 9.30 -12.80 9.67
N SER A 606 9.24 -11.88 10.61
CA SER A 606 10.03 -10.66 10.60
C SER A 606 10.47 -10.28 12.01
N TYR A 607 11.64 -9.64 12.11
CA TYR A 607 12.11 -9.02 13.34
C TYR A 607 12.90 -7.76 13.01
N ALA A 608 12.70 -6.71 13.79
CA ALA A 608 13.54 -5.52 13.73
C ALA A 608 13.89 -4.99 15.12
N TYR A 609 15.14 -4.58 15.24
CA TYR A 609 15.60 -3.67 16.29
C TYR A 609 15.84 -2.31 15.64
N THR A 610 15.17 -1.26 16.13
CA THR A 610 15.26 0.11 15.59
C THR A 610 15.55 1.09 16.70
N ASN A 611 16.69 1.77 16.65
CA ASN A 611 17.02 2.88 17.51
C ASN A 611 16.98 4.18 16.71
N ALA A 612 15.85 4.90 16.79
CA ALA A 612 15.62 6.17 16.12
C ALA A 612 15.49 7.30 17.12
N THR A 613 16.35 8.31 17.00
CA THR A 613 16.45 9.44 17.93
C THR A 613 16.51 10.76 17.19
N ASP A 614 15.92 11.77 17.76
CA ASP A 614 16.28 13.17 17.53
C ASP A 614 17.70 13.39 18.05
N ARG A 615 18.60 13.97 17.25
CA ARG A 615 20.01 14.11 17.61
C ARG A 615 20.28 15.33 18.45
N ASP A 616 19.41 16.32 18.40
CA ASP A 616 19.60 17.58 19.10
C ASP A 616 19.17 17.44 20.57
N SER A 617 18.06 16.71 20.81
CA SER A 617 17.56 16.39 22.17
C SER A 617 18.00 15.03 22.68
N ASN A 618 18.51 14.14 21.84
CA ASN A 618 18.84 12.75 22.12
C ASN A 618 17.62 11.92 22.62
N THR A 619 16.40 12.34 22.25
CA THR A 619 15.16 11.67 22.64
C THR A 619 14.69 10.68 21.57
N PRO A 620 14.02 9.58 21.94
CA PRO A 620 13.41 8.66 20.97
C PRO A 620 12.38 9.36 20.09
N LEU A 621 12.33 9.01 18.80
CA LEU A 621 11.27 9.48 17.91
C LEU A 621 9.92 8.87 18.30
N VAL A 622 8.85 9.65 18.14
CA VAL A 622 7.49 9.29 18.51
C VAL A 622 6.99 8.09 17.70
N ASN A 623 6.23 7.20 18.34
CA ASN A 623 5.67 5.96 17.77
C ASN A 623 6.71 4.94 17.26
N VAL A 624 8.01 5.15 17.44
CA VAL A 624 9.03 4.19 17.03
C VAL A 624 9.29 3.18 18.13
N ALA A 625 8.91 1.93 17.90
CA ALA A 625 9.22 0.84 18.80
C ALA A 625 10.66 0.34 18.58
N ARG A 626 11.41 0.10 19.67
CA ARG A 626 12.76 -0.49 19.56
C ARG A 626 12.75 -1.92 19.05
N HIS A 627 11.75 -2.70 19.40
CA HIS A 627 11.60 -4.10 19.00
C HIS A 627 10.24 -4.28 18.32
N THR A 628 10.25 -4.82 17.12
CA THR A 628 9.04 -5.25 16.41
C THR A 628 9.29 -6.62 15.81
N GLY A 629 8.26 -7.43 15.68
CA GLY A 629 8.39 -8.73 15.05
C GLY A 629 7.06 -9.38 14.77
N SER A 630 7.08 -10.33 13.87
CA SER A 630 5.93 -11.17 13.56
C SER A 630 6.39 -12.57 13.17
N LEU A 631 5.53 -13.53 13.42
CA LEU A 631 5.70 -14.89 12.91
C LEU A 631 4.31 -15.45 12.63
N PHE A 632 4.11 -15.93 11.42
CA PHE A 632 2.88 -16.59 10.99
C PHE A 632 3.23 -17.90 10.29
N ALA A 633 2.57 -19.00 10.66
CA ALA A 633 2.79 -20.31 10.13
C ALA A 633 1.47 -20.92 9.62
N VAL A 634 1.55 -21.65 8.52
CA VAL A 634 0.40 -22.33 7.89
C VAL A 634 0.74 -23.77 7.63
N TYR A 635 -0.13 -24.66 8.06
CA TYR A 635 -0.04 -26.09 7.86
C TYR A 635 -1.16 -26.58 6.93
N ASP A 636 -0.75 -27.19 5.83
CA ASP A 636 -1.62 -27.78 4.82
C ASP A 636 -1.74 -29.28 5.05
N THR A 637 -2.97 -29.82 5.09
CA THR A 637 -3.20 -31.25 5.29
C THR A 637 -4.47 -31.74 4.61
N ALA A 638 -4.54 -33.03 4.40
CA ALA A 638 -5.78 -33.76 4.12
C ALA A 638 -6.18 -34.56 5.36
N ILE A 639 -7.43 -34.49 5.75
CA ILE A 639 -7.97 -35.27 6.88
C ILE A 639 -8.58 -36.54 6.31
N ALA A 640 -8.19 -37.71 6.87
CA ALA A 640 -8.70 -39.00 6.45
C ALA A 640 -10.24 -39.02 6.50
N ASN A 641 -10.89 -39.56 5.46
CA ASN A 641 -12.34 -39.65 5.29
C ASN A 641 -13.10 -38.32 5.16
N LEU A 642 -12.41 -37.17 5.09
CA LEU A 642 -13.00 -35.88 4.73
C LEU A 642 -12.45 -35.45 3.37
N PRO A 643 -13.24 -35.38 2.30
CA PRO A 643 -12.77 -34.95 0.99
C PRO A 643 -12.35 -33.47 1.06
N GLY A 644 -11.36 -33.09 0.22
CA GLY A 644 -10.85 -31.72 0.16
C GLY A 644 -9.55 -31.52 0.94
N ARG A 645 -9.11 -30.28 0.97
CA ARG A 645 -7.85 -29.84 1.60
C ARG A 645 -8.14 -28.93 2.78
N TRP A 646 -7.44 -29.15 3.87
CA TRP A 646 -7.55 -28.34 5.08
C TRP A 646 -6.28 -27.52 5.25
N ARG A 647 -6.46 -26.25 5.63
CA ARG A 647 -5.38 -25.33 5.96
C ARG A 647 -5.64 -24.73 7.32
N PHE A 648 -4.65 -24.78 8.19
CA PHE A 648 -4.68 -24.19 9.52
C PHE A 648 -3.49 -23.25 9.65
N GLY A 649 -3.70 -22.09 10.21
CA GLY A 649 -2.59 -21.19 10.43
C GLY A 649 -2.81 -20.28 11.62
N GLY A 650 -1.72 -19.73 12.08
CA GLY A 650 -1.74 -18.78 13.18
C GLY A 650 -0.39 -18.10 13.33
N GLY A 651 -0.41 -16.99 14.03
CA GLY A 651 0.78 -16.20 14.25
C GLY A 651 0.63 -15.16 15.33
N ALA A 652 1.74 -14.50 15.62
CA ALA A 652 1.80 -13.42 16.58
C ALA A 652 2.53 -12.21 16.00
N ARG A 653 2.07 -11.02 16.36
CA ARG A 653 2.71 -9.73 16.08
C ARG A 653 3.09 -9.06 17.38
N LEU A 654 4.37 -8.69 17.51
CA LEU A 654 4.96 -7.99 18.65
C LEU A 654 5.29 -6.56 18.26
N VAL A 655 4.90 -5.60 19.08
CA VAL A 655 5.36 -4.20 19.02
C VAL A 655 5.80 -3.79 20.42
N GLY A 656 7.06 -3.36 20.57
CA GLY A 656 7.64 -2.92 21.83
C GLY A 656 7.08 -1.59 22.35
N THR A 657 7.56 -1.17 23.51
CA THR A 657 7.26 0.16 24.07
C THR A 657 7.80 1.26 23.18
N ARG A 658 7.14 2.43 23.15
CA ARG A 658 7.51 3.57 22.31
C ARG A 658 7.06 4.89 22.91
N SER A 659 7.74 5.99 22.54
CA SER A 659 7.34 7.33 22.97
C SER A 659 5.94 7.68 22.44
N GLY A 660 5.12 8.28 23.27
CA GLY A 660 3.75 8.67 22.94
C GLY A 660 3.62 10.05 22.32
N ASP A 661 4.58 10.93 22.54
CA ASP A 661 4.60 12.27 21.94
C ASP A 661 6.03 12.77 21.69
N THR A 662 6.17 13.91 21.00
CA THR A 662 7.46 14.50 20.66
C THR A 662 8.22 15.04 21.90
N ALA A 663 7.53 15.33 22.99
CA ALA A 663 8.12 15.73 24.27
C ALA A 663 8.60 14.52 25.10
N ASN A 664 8.31 13.29 24.66
CA ASN A 664 8.57 12.05 25.42
C ASN A 664 7.93 12.08 26.82
N SER A 665 6.77 12.73 26.96
CA SER A 665 6.10 12.92 28.24
C SER A 665 5.42 11.67 28.77
N PHE A 666 5.12 10.70 27.92
CA PHE A 666 4.56 9.40 28.27
C PHE A 666 5.00 8.29 27.30
N THR A 667 4.80 7.06 27.71
CA THR A 667 5.16 5.87 26.94
C THR A 667 3.92 5.05 26.60
N LEU A 668 3.78 4.69 25.33
CA LEU A 668 2.81 3.67 24.89
C LEU A 668 3.34 2.27 25.27
N PRO A 669 2.53 1.43 25.94
CA PRO A 669 2.94 0.08 26.31
C PRO A 669 3.18 -0.78 25.05
N GLY A 670 4.08 -1.75 25.18
CA GLY A 670 4.25 -2.81 24.20
C GLY A 670 3.06 -3.77 24.21
N TYR A 671 2.85 -4.47 23.11
CA TYR A 671 1.79 -5.45 22.99
C TYR A 671 2.17 -6.62 22.08
N VAL A 672 1.45 -7.72 22.28
CA VAL A 672 1.43 -8.87 21.38
C VAL A 672 -0.01 -9.17 21.02
N THR A 673 -0.31 -9.27 19.72
CA THR A 673 -1.57 -9.80 19.21
C THR A 673 -1.35 -11.18 18.60
N VAL A 674 -2.34 -12.04 18.70
CA VAL A 674 -2.30 -13.42 18.15
C VAL A 674 -3.48 -13.57 17.20
N ASP A 675 -3.21 -14.08 16.01
CA ASP A 675 -4.21 -14.34 14.98
C ASP A 675 -4.21 -15.83 14.63
N ALA A 676 -5.36 -16.36 14.21
CA ALA A 676 -5.50 -17.75 13.76
C ALA A 676 -6.53 -17.86 12.64
N PHE A 677 -6.39 -18.90 11.81
CA PHE A 677 -7.42 -19.25 10.83
C PHE A 677 -7.52 -20.75 10.60
N ALA A 678 -8.68 -21.16 10.08
CA ALA A 678 -8.92 -22.47 9.52
C ALA A 678 -9.63 -22.29 8.16
N ALA A 679 -9.17 -23.01 7.14
CA ALA A 679 -9.81 -23.01 5.83
C ALA A 679 -10.03 -24.45 5.34
N TYR A 680 -11.16 -24.64 4.67
CA TYR A 680 -11.53 -25.88 3.98
C TYR A 680 -11.70 -25.59 2.49
N GLU A 681 -10.93 -26.28 1.67
CA GLU A 681 -10.93 -26.15 0.21
C GLU A 681 -11.51 -27.43 -0.40
N THR A 682 -12.54 -27.28 -1.22
CA THR A 682 -13.23 -28.36 -1.88
C THR A 682 -13.73 -27.93 -3.26
N THR A 683 -14.34 -28.84 -4.01
CA THR A 683 -15.01 -28.53 -5.27
C THR A 683 -16.50 -28.78 -5.12
N ILE A 684 -17.31 -27.75 -5.38
CA ILE A 684 -18.78 -27.86 -5.41
C ILE A 684 -19.23 -27.81 -6.86
N GLY A 685 -19.73 -28.97 -7.36
CA GLY A 685 -19.94 -29.13 -8.79
C GLY A 685 -18.60 -29.11 -9.55
N LYS A 686 -18.38 -28.07 -10.39
CA LYS A 686 -17.11 -27.85 -11.09
C LYS A 686 -16.30 -26.66 -10.52
N PHE A 687 -16.78 -26.03 -9.46
CA PHE A 687 -16.21 -24.78 -8.94
C PHE A 687 -15.36 -25.04 -7.69
N PRO A 688 -14.06 -24.73 -7.73
CA PRO A 688 -13.23 -24.68 -6.53
C PRO A 688 -13.83 -23.72 -5.51
N THR A 689 -14.09 -24.20 -4.30
CA THR A 689 -14.74 -23.44 -3.24
C THR A 689 -13.91 -23.50 -1.97
N ARG A 690 -13.69 -22.34 -1.36
CA ARG A 690 -12.97 -22.20 -0.09
C ARG A 690 -13.87 -21.57 0.96
N PHE A 691 -14.00 -22.23 2.09
CA PHE A 691 -14.61 -21.72 3.33
C PHE A 691 -13.48 -21.40 4.29
N GLN A 692 -13.49 -20.21 4.86
CA GLN A 692 -12.40 -19.78 5.75
C GLN A 692 -12.95 -19.04 6.96
N LEU A 693 -12.49 -19.40 8.14
CA LEU A 693 -12.74 -18.74 9.40
C LEU A 693 -11.43 -18.10 9.89
N ASN A 694 -11.40 -16.79 10.07
CA ASN A 694 -10.28 -16.05 10.65
C ASN A 694 -10.67 -15.44 11.99
N VAL A 695 -9.75 -15.46 12.93
CA VAL A 695 -9.87 -14.77 14.22
C VAL A 695 -8.64 -13.89 14.39
N LYS A 696 -8.82 -12.58 14.27
CA LYS A 696 -7.78 -11.58 14.57
C LYS A 696 -7.86 -11.18 16.04
N ASN A 697 -6.71 -10.86 16.62
CA ASN A 697 -6.59 -10.55 18.06
C ASN A 697 -7.32 -11.60 18.93
N LEU A 698 -6.99 -12.87 18.73
CA LEU A 698 -7.63 -14.04 19.36
C LEU A 698 -7.78 -13.91 20.87
N LEU A 699 -6.78 -13.31 21.54
CA LEU A 699 -6.73 -13.13 22.99
C LEU A 699 -7.47 -11.87 23.47
N ASP A 700 -8.09 -11.12 22.56
CA ASP A 700 -8.83 -9.87 22.82
C ASP A 700 -7.98 -8.82 23.58
N LYS A 701 -6.68 -8.74 23.25
CA LYS A 701 -5.75 -7.80 23.87
C LYS A 701 -6.15 -6.36 23.57
N THR A 702 -6.28 -5.53 24.60
CA THR A 702 -6.32 -4.06 24.41
C THR A 702 -4.92 -3.57 24.10
N TYR A 703 -4.78 -2.79 23.01
CA TYR A 703 -3.51 -2.22 22.61
C TYR A 703 -3.70 -0.85 21.97
N TYR A 704 -2.60 -0.10 21.89
CA TYR A 704 -2.61 1.29 21.43
C TYR A 704 -1.57 1.44 20.32
N PRO A 705 -1.96 1.37 19.04
CA PRO A 705 -1.00 1.30 17.92
C PRO A 705 -0.17 2.56 17.75
N SER A 706 -0.72 3.73 18.03
CA SER A 706 -0.01 5.01 17.87
C SER A 706 -0.62 6.11 18.71
N SER A 707 0.08 7.23 18.83
CA SER A 707 -0.44 8.45 19.45
C SER A 707 0.13 9.70 18.76
N ASN A 708 -0.46 10.84 19.06
CA ASN A 708 0.06 12.16 18.67
C ASN A 708 0.39 13.01 19.90
N ASN A 709 -0.43 12.90 20.93
CA ASN A 709 -0.27 13.52 22.24
C ASN A 709 -1.18 12.82 23.26
N ASN A 710 -1.24 13.33 24.49
CA ASN A 710 -2.04 12.78 25.60
C ASN A 710 -3.57 12.82 25.40
N LEU A 711 -4.08 13.52 24.37
CA LEU A 711 -5.50 13.61 24.01
C LEU A 711 -5.85 12.82 22.73
N ILE A 712 -4.87 12.24 22.07
CA ILE A 712 -5.03 11.58 20.77
C ILE A 712 -4.20 10.30 20.78
N ILE A 713 -4.81 9.21 21.24
CA ILE A 713 -4.16 7.90 21.36
C ILE A 713 -5.04 6.87 20.67
N ALA A 714 -4.60 6.35 19.54
CA ALA A 714 -5.32 5.35 18.79
C ALA A 714 -5.53 4.08 19.62
N VAL A 715 -6.72 3.50 19.52
CA VAL A 715 -7.07 2.24 20.20
C VAL A 715 -7.16 1.14 19.15
N GLY A 716 -6.49 0.02 19.40
CA GLY A 716 -6.48 -1.13 18.51
C GLY A 716 -7.80 -1.89 18.49
N GLU A 717 -8.11 -2.50 17.34
CA GLU A 717 -9.33 -3.27 17.14
C GLU A 717 -9.38 -4.48 18.10
N PRO A 718 -10.53 -4.77 18.75
CA PRO A 718 -10.71 -5.93 19.59
C PRO A 718 -10.72 -7.21 18.74
N ARG A 719 -10.93 -8.36 19.39
CA ARG A 719 -11.06 -9.63 18.69
C ARG A 719 -12.12 -9.54 17.60
N LEU A 720 -11.71 -9.90 16.38
CA LEU A 720 -12.57 -9.90 15.20
C LEU A 720 -12.63 -11.32 14.61
N VAL A 721 -13.84 -11.87 14.51
CA VAL A 721 -14.09 -13.14 13.85
C VAL A 721 -14.69 -12.85 12.47
N THR A 722 -14.11 -13.45 11.43
CA THR A 722 -14.59 -13.32 10.04
C THR A 722 -14.80 -14.69 9.42
N LEU A 723 -15.98 -14.91 8.84
CA LEU A 723 -16.29 -16.07 8.00
C LEU A 723 -16.34 -15.61 6.55
N THR A 724 -15.58 -16.28 5.68
CA THR A 724 -15.53 -15.99 4.24
C THR A 724 -15.79 -17.23 3.43
N THR A 725 -16.56 -17.10 2.36
CA THR A 725 -16.72 -18.10 1.32
C THR A 725 -16.25 -17.51 0.00
N THR A 726 -15.38 -18.23 -0.70
CA THR A 726 -14.87 -17.87 -2.03
C THR A 726 -15.13 -18.99 -3.00
N VAL A 727 -15.73 -18.66 -4.14
CA VAL A 727 -15.96 -19.58 -5.27
C VAL A 727 -15.13 -19.08 -6.45
N SER A 728 -14.33 -19.95 -7.04
CA SER A 728 -13.50 -19.68 -8.23
C SER A 728 -14.03 -20.44 -9.44
N PHE A 729 -13.78 -19.92 -10.66
CA PHE A 729 -14.24 -20.51 -11.92
C PHE A 729 -13.31 -20.18 -13.09
#